data_a6cc578a25ff2933abbdaae7134869f1
#
_entry.id   a6cc578a25ff2933abbdaae7134869f1
#
_cell.length_a   1.000
_cell.length_b   1.000
_cell.length_c   1.000
_cell.angle_alpha   90.00
_cell.angle_beta   90.00
_cell.angle_gamma   90.00
#
_symmetry.space_group_name_H-M   'P 1'
#
loop_
_entity.id
_entity.type
_entity.pdbx_description
1 polymer ?
#
loop_
_entity_poly.entity_id
_entity_poly.type
_entity_poly.pdbx_seq_one_letter_code
_entity_poly.pdbx_strand_id
1 'polypeptide(L)'
;MNTIFRVQEYKVLLYRIFLVYVFYFVARALFLFYNFSLLGVDSISEFFRLYYYGLAFDTTAILYVNSLFILLSITPVRGTTSKKYQKFLLYFYFVTNLIAYSLNFIDFIYYKYNYSRTTVTVIDVLKDESNVSGMLFRFLFTYWHVLVLFILVAYLWIYLYKKYKVTASNENINAKYYYSTSVLAIIIITVLSVGGIRGGDFKESTRPINLVDANRHVKEIKQADFVLNTPFAFIRTLFSNTFKRVNYDISSIQIDHFISPIKHYTTNEKSSPNIVLIITESFAREYSGAFNKDRNIENYVSYTPFIDSLAAHSLIFPNAFANGTKSIHGMSSVLAGIPSFKDAFTSSPYSKQEIESVVSILNEMGYDTSFFHGAANGSMGFLGFSNILGFDNYYGRTEYNNDDDFDGTWGIWDEKFLNFTKEVLNEKEQPFFSTIFTVSSHEPYKIPKEYEGKFPKGNVQMNQSIAYTDYSFKTFFEASRDEDWFNNTIFIITADHGSQPGFAEYRKTVNRTATPILIYKPDNSLTEVKKELAQQIDIYPTIIDLIGYDQPFRSWGRSLINDSLINPFTINYCGSGYVLQRDNYICFFDGEKATGFYDINDKDLKINLIEQSNSQMDTLEIVIKAFVKDFYDRIVDKNLGKPKK
;
A
#
# COMPACT_ATOMS: atom_id res chain seq x y z
N MET A 1 0.92 53.43 15.05
CA MET A 1 1.57 52.21 15.55
C MET A 1 2.39 51.62 14.41
N ASN A 2 3.72 51.67 14.48
CA ASN A 2 4.57 51.03 13.51
C ASN A 2 4.36 49.50 13.63
N THR A 3 3.74 48.91 12.64
CA THR A 3 3.54 47.44 12.61
C THR A 3 4.89 46.78 12.49
N ILE A 4 5.29 46.00 13.50
CA ILE A 4 6.56 45.27 13.57
C ILE A 4 6.54 44.07 12.57
N PHE A 5 5.35 43.63 12.11
CA PHE A 5 5.13 42.42 11.32
C PHE A 5 4.39 42.69 10.01
N ARG A 6 4.62 41.87 9.02
CA ARG A 6 3.91 41.83 7.72
C ARG A 6 2.46 41.31 7.88
N VAL A 7 1.72 41.74 8.88
CA VAL A 7 0.42 41.18 9.29
C VAL A 7 -0.61 41.18 8.16
N GLN A 8 -0.66 42.25 7.36
CA GLN A 8 -1.64 42.35 6.30
C GLN A 8 -1.37 41.39 5.15
N GLU A 9 -0.10 41.19 4.79
CA GLU A 9 0.28 40.24 3.72
C GLU A 9 -0.09 38.82 4.15
N TYR A 10 0.20 38.41 5.40
CA TYR A 10 -0.17 37.11 5.93
C TYR A 10 -1.68 36.91 6.04
N LYS A 11 -2.44 37.92 6.46
CA LYS A 11 -3.91 37.89 6.49
C LYS A 11 -4.50 37.69 5.08
N VAL A 12 -3.96 38.41 4.08
CA VAL A 12 -4.38 38.27 2.69
C VAL A 12 -4.02 36.89 2.15
N LEU A 13 -2.84 36.36 2.47
CA LEU A 13 -2.46 35.00 2.10
C LEU A 13 -3.41 33.96 2.71
N LEU A 14 -3.68 34.02 4.01
CA LEU A 14 -4.62 33.13 4.69
C LEU A 14 -6.02 33.20 4.09
N TYR A 15 -6.52 34.40 3.79
CA TYR A 15 -7.80 34.58 3.12
C TYR A 15 -7.82 33.92 1.73
N ARG A 16 -6.76 34.10 0.93
CA ARG A 16 -6.66 33.48 -0.41
C ARG A 16 -6.61 31.96 -0.36
N ILE A 17 -5.88 31.40 0.61
CA ILE A 17 -5.85 29.94 0.82
C ILE A 17 -7.20 29.45 1.36
N PHE A 18 -7.84 30.17 2.28
CA PHE A 18 -9.19 29.85 2.75
C PHE A 18 -10.21 29.81 1.60
N LEU A 19 -10.13 30.74 0.64
CA LEU A 19 -10.98 30.66 -0.57
C LEU A 19 -10.79 29.37 -1.34
N VAL A 20 -9.56 28.83 -1.44
CA VAL A 20 -9.34 27.52 -2.11
C VAL A 20 -10.12 26.43 -1.40
N TYR A 21 -10.08 26.37 -0.06
CA TYR A 21 -10.88 25.42 0.71
C TYR A 21 -12.38 25.56 0.46
N VAL A 22 -12.89 26.80 0.43
CA VAL A 22 -14.31 27.06 0.13
C VAL A 22 -14.70 26.51 -1.24
N PHE A 23 -13.87 26.74 -2.26
CA PHE A 23 -14.18 26.26 -3.60
C PHE A 23 -13.99 24.73 -3.73
N TYR A 24 -13.06 24.12 -3.01
CA TYR A 24 -12.95 22.65 -2.94
C TYR A 24 -14.19 22.03 -2.27
N PHE A 25 -14.72 22.66 -1.20
CA PHE A 25 -16.00 22.27 -0.62
C PHE A 25 -17.14 22.33 -1.64
N VAL A 26 -17.25 23.45 -2.39
CA VAL A 26 -18.25 23.59 -3.46
C VAL A 26 -18.10 22.51 -4.52
N ALA A 27 -16.88 22.24 -4.98
CA ALA A 27 -16.62 21.16 -5.96
C ALA A 27 -17.05 19.80 -5.43
N ARG A 28 -16.78 19.49 -4.16
CA ARG A 28 -17.17 18.23 -3.52
C ARG A 28 -18.68 18.10 -3.40
N ALA A 29 -19.37 19.16 -3.02
CA ALA A 29 -20.84 19.18 -2.95
C ALA A 29 -21.48 19.00 -4.34
N LEU A 30 -20.94 19.66 -5.36
CA LEU A 30 -21.37 19.49 -6.75
C LEU A 30 -21.07 18.10 -7.29
N PHE A 31 -19.92 17.51 -6.95
CA PHE A 31 -19.60 16.15 -7.32
C PHE A 31 -20.60 15.14 -6.75
N LEU A 32 -20.98 15.29 -5.48
CA LEU A 32 -22.05 14.49 -4.89
C LEU A 32 -23.38 14.70 -5.61
N PHE A 33 -23.75 15.95 -5.87
CA PHE A 33 -25.00 16.24 -6.57
C PHE A 33 -25.10 15.56 -7.94
N TYR A 34 -24.00 15.57 -8.72
CA TYR A 34 -23.95 14.93 -10.04
C TYR A 34 -23.91 13.40 -9.98
N ASN A 35 -23.43 12.81 -8.88
CA ASN A 35 -23.14 11.38 -8.74
C ASN A 35 -23.82 10.77 -7.50
N PHE A 36 -24.90 11.36 -7.01
CA PHE A 36 -25.54 10.99 -5.74
C PHE A 36 -25.86 9.49 -5.63
N SER A 37 -26.45 8.91 -6.66
CA SER A 37 -26.81 7.48 -6.69
C SER A 37 -25.62 6.51 -6.72
N LEU A 38 -24.42 7.00 -7.01
CA LEU A 38 -23.21 6.18 -7.18
C LEU A 38 -22.30 6.18 -5.96
N LEU A 39 -22.45 7.14 -5.03
CA LEU A 39 -21.49 7.39 -3.96
C LEU A 39 -21.92 6.84 -2.59
N GLY A 40 -23.16 6.40 -2.42
CA GLY A 40 -23.66 5.84 -1.15
C GLY A 40 -23.58 6.83 0.03
N VAL A 41 -23.84 8.12 -0.21
CA VAL A 41 -23.88 9.18 0.81
C VAL A 41 -25.34 9.55 1.04
N ASP A 42 -26.01 8.89 2.00
CA ASP A 42 -27.47 8.90 2.11
C ASP A 42 -28.02 9.93 3.10
N SER A 43 -27.16 10.61 3.85
CA SER A 43 -27.58 11.59 4.86
C SER A 43 -26.66 12.81 4.94
N ILE A 44 -27.21 13.93 5.42
CA ILE A 44 -26.47 15.18 5.69
C ILE A 44 -25.37 14.93 6.74
N SER A 45 -25.66 14.12 7.75
CA SER A 45 -24.67 13.76 8.78
C SER A 45 -23.49 13.01 8.17
N GLU A 46 -23.76 12.06 7.29
CA GLU A 46 -22.71 11.31 6.59
C GLU A 46 -21.90 12.17 5.62
N PHE A 47 -22.58 13.10 4.92
CA PHE A 47 -21.89 14.09 4.10
C PHE A 47 -20.85 14.86 4.90
N PHE A 48 -21.20 15.44 6.06
CA PHE A 48 -20.26 16.21 6.86
C PHE A 48 -19.19 15.33 7.52
N ARG A 49 -19.52 14.12 7.91
CA ARG A 49 -18.55 13.13 8.42
C ARG A 49 -17.48 12.82 7.36
N LEU A 50 -17.88 12.45 6.18
CA LEU A 50 -16.97 12.11 5.09
C LEU A 50 -16.20 13.34 4.57
N TYR A 51 -16.86 14.53 4.55
CA TYR A 51 -16.19 15.78 4.22
C TYR A 51 -15.07 16.10 5.21
N TYR A 52 -15.29 15.90 6.51
CA TYR A 52 -14.26 16.09 7.54
C TYR A 52 -12.99 15.26 7.23
N TYR A 53 -13.15 14.00 6.91
CA TYR A 53 -12.02 13.14 6.50
C TYR A 53 -11.44 13.57 5.15
N GLY A 54 -12.25 14.13 4.27
CA GLY A 54 -11.83 14.69 2.99
C GLY A 54 -10.90 15.92 3.11
N LEU A 55 -10.95 16.64 4.24
CA LEU A 55 -10.12 17.83 4.46
C LEU A 55 -8.61 17.55 4.40
N ALA A 56 -8.16 16.37 4.81
CA ALA A 56 -6.76 15.98 4.72
C ALA A 56 -6.29 15.91 3.25
N PHE A 57 -7.12 15.35 2.37
CA PHE A 57 -6.86 15.25 0.94
C PHE A 57 -6.96 16.62 0.24
N ASP A 58 -7.93 17.44 0.66
CA ASP A 58 -8.04 18.82 0.16
C ASP A 58 -6.80 19.63 0.57
N THR A 59 -6.36 19.53 1.82
CA THR A 59 -5.16 20.21 2.33
C THR A 59 -3.92 19.82 1.53
N THR A 60 -3.74 18.54 1.31
CA THR A 60 -2.60 18.04 0.52
C THR A 60 -2.62 18.58 -0.90
N ALA A 61 -3.75 18.50 -1.60
CA ALA A 61 -3.88 19.03 -2.96
C ALA A 61 -3.66 20.55 -3.03
N ILE A 62 -4.27 21.29 -2.09
CA ILE A 62 -4.14 22.74 -2.00
C ILE A 62 -2.69 23.15 -1.78
N LEU A 63 -1.97 22.46 -0.89
CA LEU A 63 -0.57 22.75 -0.61
C LEU A 63 0.33 22.43 -1.81
N TYR A 64 0.11 21.31 -2.51
CA TYR A 64 0.84 21.02 -3.74
C TYR A 64 0.62 22.08 -4.82
N VAL A 65 -0.63 22.43 -5.12
CA VAL A 65 -0.99 23.40 -6.16
C VAL A 65 -0.52 24.82 -5.81
N ASN A 66 -0.56 25.17 -4.51
CA ASN A 66 -0.25 26.53 -4.07
C ASN A 66 1.12 26.69 -3.40
N SER A 67 1.97 25.67 -3.35
CA SER A 67 3.30 25.74 -2.71
C SER A 67 4.13 26.94 -3.19
N LEU A 68 4.24 27.11 -4.51
CA LEU A 68 4.98 28.22 -5.08
C LEU A 68 4.28 29.57 -4.88
N PHE A 69 2.93 29.61 -4.96
CA PHE A 69 2.17 30.81 -4.64
C PHE A 69 2.38 31.25 -3.17
N ILE A 70 2.37 30.31 -2.24
CA ILE A 70 2.62 30.57 -0.82
C ILE A 70 4.05 31.10 -0.66
N LEU A 71 5.05 30.41 -1.23
CA LEU A 71 6.45 30.84 -1.18
C LEU A 71 6.62 32.27 -1.73
N LEU A 72 6.10 32.56 -2.92
CA LEU A 72 6.15 33.89 -3.51
C LEU A 72 5.46 34.96 -2.63
N SER A 73 4.35 34.60 -1.95
CA SER A 73 3.62 35.54 -1.09
C SER A 73 4.38 35.87 0.21
N ILE A 74 5.20 34.94 0.74
CA ILE A 74 5.95 35.11 2.00
C ILE A 74 7.41 35.53 1.77
N THR A 75 7.91 35.48 0.54
CA THR A 75 9.29 35.87 0.19
C THR A 75 9.63 37.25 0.80
N PRO A 76 10.79 37.41 1.46
CA PRO A 76 11.17 38.64 2.13
C PRO A 76 11.72 39.70 1.17
N VAL A 77 10.91 40.11 0.19
CA VAL A 77 11.23 41.16 -0.78
C VAL A 77 10.25 42.33 -0.57
N ARG A 78 10.75 43.51 -0.28
CA ARG A 78 9.89 44.68 0.03
C ARG A 78 8.92 45.04 -1.07
N GLY A 79 9.23 44.72 -2.32
CA GLY A 79 8.35 44.90 -3.48
C GLY A 79 7.09 44.03 -3.56
N THR A 80 6.90 43.06 -2.62
CA THR A 80 5.75 42.14 -2.62
C THR A 80 4.39 42.87 -2.53
N THR A 81 4.35 44.04 -1.91
CA THR A 81 3.12 44.87 -1.77
C THR A 81 2.83 45.71 -3.02
N SER A 82 3.73 45.79 -3.99
CA SER A 82 3.53 46.60 -5.18
C SER A 82 2.39 46.09 -6.06
N LYS A 83 1.68 47.01 -6.75
CA LYS A 83 0.57 46.68 -7.64
C LYS A 83 0.97 45.68 -8.74
N LYS A 84 2.20 45.80 -9.28
CA LYS A 84 2.71 44.90 -10.32
C LYS A 84 2.89 43.48 -9.78
N TYR A 85 3.51 43.35 -8.62
CA TYR A 85 3.73 42.05 -7.98
C TYR A 85 2.40 41.38 -7.59
N GLN A 86 1.46 42.13 -6.98
CA GLN A 86 0.14 41.63 -6.62
C GLN A 86 -0.69 41.21 -7.86
N LYS A 87 -0.52 41.89 -9.00
CA LYS A 87 -1.11 41.47 -10.29
C LYS A 87 -0.49 40.16 -10.81
N PHE A 88 0.81 40.02 -10.69
CA PHE A 88 1.52 38.76 -11.01
C PHE A 88 1.00 37.61 -10.13
N LEU A 89 0.93 37.80 -8.81
CA LEU A 89 0.40 36.80 -7.88
C LEU A 89 -1.05 36.41 -8.20
N LEU A 90 -1.88 37.37 -8.63
CA LEU A 90 -3.26 37.10 -9.04
C LEU A 90 -3.30 36.14 -10.25
N TYR A 91 -2.55 36.44 -11.32
CA TYR A 91 -2.54 35.58 -12.48
C TYR A 91 -1.95 34.20 -12.15
N PHE A 92 -0.84 34.16 -11.41
CA PHE A 92 -0.23 32.91 -11.01
C PHE A 92 -1.18 32.03 -10.20
N TYR A 93 -1.85 32.62 -9.19
CA TYR A 93 -2.85 31.94 -8.37
C TYR A 93 -3.99 31.37 -9.20
N PHE A 94 -4.58 32.14 -10.13
CA PHE A 94 -5.71 31.65 -10.91
C PHE A 94 -5.30 30.65 -11.99
N VAL A 95 -4.15 30.79 -12.63
CA VAL A 95 -3.67 29.80 -13.58
C VAL A 95 -3.49 28.43 -12.92
N THR A 96 -2.78 28.39 -11.79
CA THR A 96 -2.55 27.10 -11.10
C THR A 96 -3.83 26.51 -10.52
N ASN A 97 -4.63 27.31 -9.84
CA ASN A 97 -5.83 26.80 -9.16
C ASN A 97 -6.95 26.45 -10.14
N LEU A 98 -7.21 27.23 -11.21
CA LEU A 98 -8.27 26.89 -12.17
C LEU A 98 -7.95 25.66 -12.99
N ILE A 99 -6.68 25.42 -13.33
CA ILE A 99 -6.26 24.17 -14.00
C ILE A 99 -6.52 22.98 -13.06
N ALA A 100 -6.05 23.03 -11.81
CA ALA A 100 -6.30 21.96 -10.87
C ALA A 100 -7.79 21.78 -10.56
N TYR A 101 -8.53 22.87 -10.40
CA TYR A 101 -9.95 22.87 -10.09
C TYR A 101 -10.82 22.30 -11.21
N SER A 102 -10.44 22.54 -12.49
CA SER A 102 -11.14 21.99 -13.66
C SER A 102 -11.19 20.46 -13.67
N LEU A 103 -10.20 19.79 -13.09
CA LEU A 103 -10.19 18.33 -12.94
C LEU A 103 -11.41 17.81 -12.16
N ASN A 104 -11.87 18.53 -11.14
CA ASN A 104 -13.08 18.15 -10.39
C ASN A 104 -14.33 18.22 -11.30
N PHE A 105 -14.40 19.19 -12.22
CA PHE A 105 -15.54 19.35 -13.14
C PHE A 105 -15.57 18.26 -14.22
N ILE A 106 -14.41 17.76 -14.63
CA ILE A 106 -14.33 16.57 -15.50
C ILE A 106 -14.99 15.39 -14.81
N ASP A 107 -14.72 15.17 -13.52
CA ASP A 107 -15.25 14.06 -12.76
C ASP A 107 -16.76 14.15 -12.47
N PHE A 108 -17.41 15.32 -12.59
CA PHE A 108 -18.87 15.38 -12.46
C PHE A 108 -19.57 14.48 -13.49
N ILE A 109 -18.94 14.26 -14.64
CA ILE A 109 -19.48 13.43 -15.72
C ILE A 109 -18.67 12.15 -15.90
N TYR A 110 -17.34 12.24 -15.94
CA TYR A 110 -16.47 11.10 -16.21
C TYR A 110 -16.60 9.97 -15.16
N TYR A 111 -16.87 10.34 -13.91
CA TYR A 111 -17.10 9.38 -12.83
C TYR A 111 -18.23 8.38 -13.13
N LYS A 112 -19.26 8.80 -13.83
CA LYS A 112 -20.39 7.92 -14.21
C LYS A 112 -19.98 6.76 -15.12
N TYR A 113 -18.86 6.91 -15.83
CA TYR A 113 -18.31 5.90 -16.73
C TYR A 113 -17.16 5.11 -16.12
N ASN A 114 -16.37 5.76 -15.28
CA ASN A 114 -15.14 5.18 -14.76
C ASN A 114 -15.26 4.64 -13.32
N TYR A 115 -16.30 5.04 -12.58
CA TYR A 115 -16.56 4.68 -11.17
C TYR A 115 -15.36 4.92 -10.25
N SER A 116 -14.49 5.87 -10.59
CA SER A 116 -13.34 6.30 -9.79
C SER A 116 -12.94 7.72 -10.16
N ARG A 117 -12.26 8.42 -9.21
CA ARG A 117 -11.69 9.74 -9.51
C ARG A 117 -10.69 9.67 -10.64
N THR A 118 -10.68 10.69 -11.50
CA THR A 118 -9.69 10.83 -12.58
C THR A 118 -8.27 10.87 -12.01
N THR A 119 -7.43 10.01 -12.54
CA THR A 119 -6.00 9.89 -12.23
C THR A 119 -5.18 10.18 -13.49
N VAL A 120 -3.85 10.09 -13.38
CA VAL A 120 -2.96 10.31 -14.55
C VAL A 120 -3.26 9.36 -15.71
N THR A 121 -3.88 8.22 -15.47
CA THR A 121 -4.23 7.23 -16.50
C THR A 121 -5.14 7.80 -17.59
N VAL A 122 -5.89 8.87 -17.31
CA VAL A 122 -6.67 9.57 -18.34
C VAL A 122 -5.81 10.11 -19.48
N ILE A 123 -4.55 10.47 -19.20
CA ILE A 123 -3.61 10.93 -20.22
C ILE A 123 -3.27 9.80 -21.21
N ASP A 124 -3.13 8.57 -20.73
CA ASP A 124 -2.83 7.42 -21.58
C ASP A 124 -4.05 7.06 -22.41
N VAL A 125 -5.26 7.07 -21.84
CA VAL A 125 -6.52 6.92 -22.60
C VAL A 125 -6.63 7.96 -23.71
N LEU A 126 -6.29 9.22 -23.44
CA LEU A 126 -6.34 10.28 -24.46
C LEU A 126 -5.27 10.11 -25.55
N LYS A 127 -4.12 9.49 -25.25
CA LYS A 127 -3.07 9.23 -26.26
C LYS A 127 -3.44 8.08 -27.21
N ASP A 128 -4.15 7.09 -26.69
CA ASP A 128 -4.53 5.90 -27.45
C ASP A 128 -5.74 6.16 -28.36
N GLU A 129 -6.48 7.27 -28.13
CA GLU A 129 -7.63 7.65 -28.93
C GLU A 129 -7.24 8.38 -30.22
N SER A 130 -7.68 7.88 -31.38
CA SER A 130 -7.41 8.47 -32.68
C SER A 130 -8.16 9.78 -32.93
N ASN A 131 -9.26 10.05 -32.22
CA ASN A 131 -10.13 11.23 -32.46
C ASN A 131 -10.39 12.02 -31.17
N VAL A 132 -9.33 12.37 -30.43
CA VAL A 132 -9.41 13.12 -29.15
C VAL A 132 -10.15 14.44 -29.31
N SER A 133 -9.86 15.21 -30.38
CA SER A 133 -10.47 16.51 -30.61
C SER A 133 -11.98 16.43 -30.84
N GLY A 134 -12.44 15.47 -31.65
CA GLY A 134 -13.86 15.24 -31.87
C GLY A 134 -14.59 14.75 -30.61
N MET A 135 -13.94 13.91 -29.81
CA MET A 135 -14.49 13.44 -28.55
C MET A 135 -14.62 14.58 -27.55
N LEU A 136 -13.58 15.40 -27.36
CA LEU A 136 -13.62 16.54 -26.44
C LEU A 136 -14.68 17.57 -26.88
N PHE A 137 -14.81 17.84 -28.20
CA PHE A 137 -15.80 18.75 -28.72
C PHE A 137 -17.24 18.24 -28.43
N ARG A 138 -17.51 16.96 -28.70
CA ARG A 138 -18.81 16.34 -28.35
C ARG A 138 -19.09 16.40 -26.86
N PHE A 139 -18.08 16.13 -26.02
CA PHE A 139 -18.20 16.19 -24.58
C PHE A 139 -18.58 17.62 -24.12
N LEU A 140 -17.91 18.64 -24.61
CA LEU A 140 -18.21 20.04 -24.31
C LEU A 140 -19.63 20.44 -24.75
N PHE A 141 -20.07 19.99 -25.93
CA PHE A 141 -21.44 20.26 -26.42
C PHE A 141 -22.50 19.52 -25.59
N THR A 142 -22.28 18.26 -25.30
CA THR A 142 -23.25 17.43 -24.52
C THR A 142 -23.39 17.94 -23.10
N TYR A 143 -22.27 18.34 -22.48
CA TYR A 143 -22.23 18.75 -21.08
C TYR A 143 -21.94 20.24 -20.90
N TRP A 144 -22.44 21.08 -21.81
CA TRP A 144 -22.21 22.53 -21.82
C TRP A 144 -22.59 23.19 -20.47
N HIS A 145 -23.60 22.66 -19.76
CA HIS A 145 -24.02 23.16 -18.46
C HIS A 145 -22.92 23.05 -17.38
N VAL A 146 -22.06 22.03 -17.45
CA VAL A 146 -20.91 21.87 -16.55
C VAL A 146 -19.86 22.93 -16.83
N LEU A 147 -19.64 23.26 -18.10
CA LEU A 147 -18.73 24.34 -18.51
C LEU A 147 -19.25 25.71 -18.04
N VAL A 148 -20.54 25.98 -18.22
CA VAL A 148 -21.16 27.23 -17.74
C VAL A 148 -21.04 27.33 -16.23
N LEU A 149 -21.31 26.26 -15.49
CA LEU A 149 -21.16 26.22 -14.03
C LEU A 149 -19.71 26.48 -13.63
N PHE A 150 -18.73 25.89 -14.31
CA PHE A 150 -17.31 26.18 -14.06
C PHE A 150 -16.98 27.66 -14.23
N ILE A 151 -17.45 28.29 -15.31
CA ILE A 151 -17.22 29.71 -15.60
C ILE A 151 -17.85 30.58 -14.51
N LEU A 152 -19.09 30.28 -14.08
CA LEU A 152 -19.77 31.03 -13.01
C LEU A 152 -19.02 30.92 -11.67
N VAL A 153 -18.59 29.73 -11.31
CA VAL A 153 -17.80 29.48 -10.09
C VAL A 153 -16.45 30.19 -10.17
N ALA A 154 -15.74 30.10 -11.30
CA ALA A 154 -14.48 30.81 -11.49
C ALA A 154 -14.64 32.33 -11.42
N TYR A 155 -15.71 32.90 -12.00
CA TYR A 155 -16.03 34.31 -11.90
C TYR A 155 -16.26 34.75 -10.45
N LEU A 156 -17.07 33.98 -9.69
CA LEU A 156 -17.30 34.25 -8.28
C LEU A 156 -15.99 34.18 -7.48
N TRP A 157 -15.13 33.22 -7.77
CA TRP A 157 -13.84 33.08 -7.10
C TRP A 157 -12.92 34.29 -7.36
N ILE A 158 -12.84 34.71 -8.62
CA ILE A 158 -12.08 35.93 -9.00
C ILE A 158 -12.63 37.16 -8.32
N TYR A 159 -13.96 37.30 -8.23
CA TYR A 159 -14.62 38.41 -7.55
C TYR A 159 -14.25 38.43 -6.06
N LEU A 160 -14.38 37.30 -5.37
CA LEU A 160 -14.06 37.21 -3.93
C LEU A 160 -12.58 37.44 -3.65
N TYR A 161 -11.67 36.89 -4.48
CA TYR A 161 -10.24 37.15 -4.36
C TYR A 161 -9.90 38.62 -4.44
N LYS A 162 -10.54 39.39 -5.35
CA LYS A 162 -10.32 40.83 -5.52
C LYS A 162 -10.89 41.69 -4.43
N LYS A 163 -11.82 41.15 -3.62
CA LYS A 163 -12.47 41.89 -2.52
C LYS A 163 -11.49 42.22 -1.40
N TYR A 164 -10.48 41.34 -1.15
CA TYR A 164 -9.50 41.56 -0.08
C TYR A 164 -8.09 41.74 -0.67
N LYS A 165 -7.55 42.98 -0.54
CA LYS A 165 -6.29 43.39 -1.18
C LYS A 165 -5.24 43.73 -0.13
N VAL A 166 -3.95 43.64 -0.51
CA VAL A 166 -2.86 44.24 0.26
C VAL A 166 -2.89 45.74 -0.01
N THR A 167 -3.13 46.53 1.02
CA THR A 167 -3.23 48.01 0.95
C THR A 167 -2.10 48.72 1.67
N ALA A 168 -1.43 48.06 2.62
CA ALA A 168 -0.33 48.66 3.39
C ALA A 168 1.03 48.34 2.73
N SER A 169 1.87 49.40 2.68
CA SER A 169 3.27 49.20 2.31
C SER A 169 4.08 48.64 3.47
N ASN A 170 5.04 47.77 3.21
CA ASN A 170 5.99 47.25 4.19
C ASN A 170 7.29 48.05 4.23
N GLU A 171 7.40 49.16 3.49
CA GLU A 171 8.61 50.01 3.39
C GLU A 171 9.01 50.62 4.74
N ASN A 172 8.04 50.94 5.60
CA ASN A 172 8.25 51.57 6.89
C ASN A 172 8.62 50.58 8.03
N ILE A 173 8.73 49.29 7.75
CA ILE A 173 9.13 48.29 8.75
C ILE A 173 10.65 48.30 8.86
N ASN A 174 11.17 48.36 10.11
CA ASN A 174 12.62 48.24 10.32
C ASN A 174 13.18 46.95 9.69
N ALA A 175 14.28 47.06 8.94
CA ALA A 175 14.85 45.96 8.20
C ALA A 175 15.13 44.71 9.06
N LYS A 176 15.64 44.91 10.29
CA LYS A 176 15.91 43.81 11.22
C LYS A 176 14.63 42.99 11.54
N TYR A 177 13.56 43.68 11.89
CA TYR A 177 12.28 43.03 12.20
C TYR A 177 11.62 42.44 10.93
N TYR A 178 11.72 43.12 9.80
CA TYR A 178 11.18 42.66 8.55
C TYR A 178 11.78 41.30 8.15
N TYR A 179 13.11 41.19 8.13
CA TYR A 179 13.78 39.95 7.73
C TYR A 179 13.66 38.84 8.79
N SER A 180 13.87 39.14 10.08
CA SER A 180 13.78 38.12 11.13
C SER A 180 12.39 37.52 11.24
N THR A 181 11.32 38.33 11.20
CA THR A 181 9.94 37.82 11.24
C THR A 181 9.53 37.08 9.97
N SER A 182 10.08 37.49 8.81
CA SER A 182 9.85 36.76 7.55
C SER A 182 10.51 35.40 7.53
N VAL A 183 11.74 35.28 8.04
CA VAL A 183 12.43 33.99 8.16
C VAL A 183 11.65 33.06 9.11
N LEU A 184 11.23 33.57 10.27
CA LEU A 184 10.41 32.80 11.19
C LEU A 184 9.09 32.32 10.54
N ALA A 185 8.42 33.22 9.82
CA ALA A 185 7.19 32.87 9.11
C ALA A 185 7.42 31.80 8.01
N ILE A 186 8.52 31.88 7.27
CA ILE A 186 8.91 30.86 6.28
C ILE A 186 9.06 29.51 6.97
N ILE A 187 9.81 29.44 8.09
CA ILE A 187 10.02 28.20 8.83
C ILE A 187 8.68 27.62 9.30
N ILE A 188 7.83 28.42 9.95
CA ILE A 188 6.53 27.98 10.46
C ILE A 188 5.64 27.47 9.31
N ILE A 189 5.52 28.24 8.22
CA ILE A 189 4.67 27.87 7.08
C ILE A 189 5.21 26.62 6.39
N THR A 190 6.53 26.46 6.28
CA THR A 190 7.13 25.25 5.72
C THR A 190 6.81 24.02 6.58
N VAL A 191 6.99 24.12 7.90
CA VAL A 191 6.66 23.03 8.83
C VAL A 191 5.17 22.67 8.73
N LEU A 192 4.26 23.66 8.78
CA LEU A 192 2.83 23.42 8.63
C LEU A 192 2.47 22.83 7.27
N SER A 193 3.15 23.26 6.19
CA SER A 193 2.93 22.71 4.85
C SER A 193 3.38 21.26 4.75
N VAL A 194 4.53 20.90 5.33
CA VAL A 194 4.99 19.51 5.39
C VAL A 194 3.99 18.64 6.14
N GLY A 195 3.54 19.08 7.33
CA GLY A 195 2.50 18.36 8.08
C GLY A 195 1.20 18.21 7.33
N GLY A 196 0.74 19.27 6.67
CA GLY A 196 -0.48 19.24 5.84
C GLY A 196 -0.38 18.29 4.65
N ILE A 197 0.77 18.25 3.94
CA ILE A 197 1.02 17.31 2.85
C ILE A 197 1.06 15.86 3.34
N ARG A 198 1.48 15.63 4.58
CA ARG A 198 1.48 14.28 5.20
C ARG A 198 0.12 13.84 5.73
N GLY A 199 -0.92 14.66 5.61
CA GLY A 199 -2.26 14.36 6.11
C GLY A 199 -2.53 14.82 7.54
N GLY A 200 -1.72 15.78 8.05
CA GLY A 200 -1.88 16.38 9.37
C GLY A 200 -1.05 15.74 10.48
N ASP A 201 -0.21 14.76 10.17
CA ASP A 201 0.63 14.07 11.13
C ASP A 201 2.14 14.28 10.84
N PHE A 202 2.94 14.42 11.90
CA PHE A 202 4.40 14.57 11.84
C PHE A 202 5.16 13.31 12.27
N LYS A 203 4.47 12.22 12.62
CA LYS A 203 5.11 10.96 13.04
C LYS A 203 5.87 10.31 11.87
N GLU A 204 6.96 9.64 12.16
CA GLU A 204 7.77 8.93 11.15
C GLU A 204 6.98 7.82 10.45
N SER A 205 6.08 7.16 11.20
CA SER A 205 5.21 6.10 10.70
C SER A 205 4.18 6.58 9.68
N THR A 206 3.86 7.89 9.65
CA THR A 206 2.92 8.44 8.68
C THR A 206 3.65 8.91 7.42
N ARG A 207 3.51 8.17 6.33
CA ARG A 207 3.91 8.61 4.99
C ARG A 207 2.92 9.66 4.48
N PRO A 208 3.28 10.43 3.43
CA PRO A 208 2.27 11.25 2.76
C PRO A 208 1.06 10.40 2.38
N ILE A 209 -0.14 10.90 2.72
CA ILE A 209 -1.39 10.17 2.45
C ILE A 209 -1.53 9.78 0.98
N ASN A 210 -2.21 8.67 0.74
CA ASN A 210 -2.33 7.97 -0.52
C ASN A 210 -3.81 7.76 -0.89
N LEU A 211 -4.11 7.29 -2.11
CA LEU A 211 -5.50 7.04 -2.53
C LEU A 211 -6.20 6.01 -1.63
N VAL A 212 -5.49 4.95 -1.24
CA VAL A 212 -6.02 3.90 -0.36
C VAL A 212 -6.46 4.43 1.00
N ASP A 213 -5.80 5.47 1.50
CA ASP A 213 -6.11 6.07 2.81
C ASP A 213 -7.51 6.69 2.89
N ALA A 214 -8.14 6.99 1.75
CA ALA A 214 -9.52 7.45 1.71
C ALA A 214 -10.52 6.38 2.20
N ASN A 215 -10.12 5.12 2.22
CA ASN A 215 -10.95 4.01 2.70
C ASN A 215 -10.91 3.81 4.23
N ARG A 216 -10.07 4.54 4.97
CA ARG A 216 -9.92 4.38 6.43
C ARG A 216 -11.21 4.59 7.23
N HIS A 217 -12.11 5.45 6.75
CA HIS A 217 -13.26 5.95 7.50
C HIS A 217 -14.58 5.84 6.73
N VAL A 218 -14.63 5.00 5.71
CA VAL A 218 -15.82 4.76 4.90
C VAL A 218 -16.49 3.45 5.29
N LYS A 219 -17.79 3.36 5.10
CA LYS A 219 -18.56 2.13 5.27
C LYS A 219 -18.60 1.31 3.99
N GLU A 220 -18.53 1.98 2.85
CA GLU A 220 -18.56 1.36 1.52
C GLU A 220 -17.41 1.94 0.70
N ILE A 221 -16.71 1.11 -0.06
CA ILE A 221 -15.54 1.50 -0.87
C ILE A 221 -15.85 2.69 -1.79
N LYS A 222 -17.06 2.73 -2.38
CA LYS A 222 -17.49 3.85 -3.25
C LYS A 222 -17.52 5.23 -2.55
N GLN A 223 -17.69 5.27 -1.23
CA GLN A 223 -17.65 6.51 -0.44
C GLN A 223 -16.24 7.13 -0.41
N ALA A 224 -15.19 6.34 -0.61
CA ALA A 224 -13.82 6.84 -0.66
C ALA A 224 -13.62 7.86 -1.79
N ASP A 225 -14.36 7.74 -2.89
CA ASP A 225 -14.31 8.72 -3.98
C ASP A 225 -14.96 10.05 -3.62
N PHE A 226 -15.89 10.08 -2.67
CA PHE A 226 -16.36 11.33 -2.08
C PHE A 226 -15.31 11.94 -1.13
N VAL A 227 -14.60 11.13 -0.35
CA VAL A 227 -13.49 11.58 0.53
C VAL A 227 -12.34 12.17 -0.26
N LEU A 228 -11.98 11.59 -1.41
CA LEU A 228 -10.96 12.12 -2.32
C LEU A 228 -11.44 13.38 -3.06
N ASN A 229 -10.47 14.14 -3.55
CA ASN A 229 -10.68 15.12 -4.61
C ASN A 229 -9.83 14.78 -5.84
N THR A 230 -10.24 15.23 -7.01
CA THR A 230 -9.60 14.88 -8.28
C THR A 230 -8.18 15.44 -8.42
N PRO A 231 -7.90 16.71 -8.04
CA PRO A 231 -6.53 17.23 -8.03
C PRO A 231 -5.56 16.37 -7.19
N PHE A 232 -6.00 15.90 -6.02
CA PHE A 232 -5.19 14.99 -5.21
C PHE A 232 -4.93 13.68 -5.93
N ALA A 233 -5.98 13.02 -6.42
CA ALA A 233 -5.87 11.74 -7.12
C ALA A 233 -4.95 11.85 -8.33
N PHE A 234 -5.07 12.91 -9.12
CA PHE A 234 -4.24 13.18 -10.27
C PHE A 234 -2.76 13.42 -9.90
N ILE A 235 -2.49 14.32 -8.93
CA ILE A 235 -1.12 14.65 -8.51
C ILE A 235 -0.43 13.43 -7.89
N ARG A 236 -1.13 12.66 -7.06
CA ARG A 236 -0.54 11.48 -6.40
C ARG A 236 -0.21 10.36 -7.37
N THR A 237 -0.87 10.32 -8.52
CA THR A 237 -0.63 9.31 -9.55
C THR A 237 0.24 9.81 -10.71
N LEU A 238 0.58 11.11 -10.75
CA LEU A 238 1.31 11.73 -11.85
C LEU A 238 2.68 11.08 -12.13
N PHE A 239 3.32 10.56 -11.12
CA PHE A 239 4.61 9.88 -11.23
C PHE A 239 4.51 8.35 -11.07
N SER A 240 3.28 7.81 -10.92
CA SER A 240 3.01 6.37 -10.80
C SER A 240 2.70 5.80 -12.19
N ASN A 241 3.71 5.60 -13.01
CA ASN A 241 3.51 5.28 -14.43
C ASN A 241 3.80 3.80 -14.76
N THR A 242 3.77 2.91 -13.76
CA THR A 242 4.26 1.53 -13.88
C THR A 242 3.19 0.52 -14.26
N PHE A 243 1.92 0.80 -13.98
CA PHE A 243 0.82 -0.11 -14.32
C PHE A 243 0.31 0.21 -15.74
N LYS A 244 1.03 -0.31 -16.74
CA LYS A 244 0.67 -0.19 -18.17
C LYS A 244 0.57 -1.57 -18.78
N ARG A 245 -0.34 -1.72 -19.74
CA ARG A 245 -0.41 -2.93 -20.56
C ARG A 245 0.92 -3.18 -21.26
N VAL A 246 1.29 -4.42 -21.32
CA VAL A 246 2.46 -4.87 -22.08
C VAL A 246 1.98 -5.65 -23.31
N ASN A 247 2.65 -5.42 -24.44
CA ASN A 247 2.28 -6.07 -25.69
C ASN A 247 3.23 -7.24 -25.99
N TYR A 248 3.04 -8.34 -25.27
CA TYR A 248 3.75 -9.58 -25.55
C TYR A 248 2.89 -10.49 -26.44
N ASP A 249 3.53 -11.18 -27.37
CA ASP A 249 2.89 -12.22 -28.18
C ASP A 249 2.71 -13.51 -27.35
N ILE A 250 1.75 -13.45 -26.44
CA ILE A 250 1.37 -14.54 -25.53
C ILE A 250 -0.15 -14.71 -25.62
N SER A 251 -0.56 -15.92 -25.97
CA SER A 251 -1.97 -16.32 -26.05
C SER A 251 -2.58 -16.60 -24.66
N SER A 252 -3.91 -16.52 -24.57
CA SER A 252 -4.65 -16.93 -23.36
C SER A 252 -4.39 -18.40 -22.99
N ILE A 253 -4.23 -19.29 -23.99
CA ILE A 253 -3.89 -20.70 -23.77
C ILE A 253 -2.54 -20.84 -23.05
N GLN A 254 -1.54 -20.04 -23.42
CA GLN A 254 -0.24 -20.06 -22.73
C GLN A 254 -0.35 -19.51 -21.30
N ILE A 255 -1.16 -18.45 -21.09
CA ILE A 255 -1.43 -17.92 -19.75
C ILE A 255 -2.07 -19.01 -18.88
N ASP A 256 -3.11 -19.66 -19.38
CA ASP A 256 -3.79 -20.73 -18.65
C ASP A 256 -2.89 -21.93 -18.39
N HIS A 257 -2.03 -22.30 -19.34
CA HIS A 257 -1.10 -23.42 -19.20
C HIS A 257 -0.01 -23.16 -18.14
N PHE A 258 0.59 -21.96 -18.11
CA PHE A 258 1.74 -21.69 -17.25
C PHE A 258 1.36 -21.06 -15.91
N ILE A 259 0.29 -20.27 -15.86
CA ILE A 259 -0.09 -19.45 -14.70
C ILE A 259 -1.42 -19.93 -14.11
N SER A 260 -2.39 -20.29 -14.99
CA SER A 260 -3.75 -20.65 -14.58
C SER A 260 -4.32 -19.66 -13.56
N PRO A 261 -4.57 -18.39 -13.92
CA PRO A 261 -4.91 -17.34 -12.97
C PRO A 261 -6.28 -17.50 -12.29
N ILE A 262 -7.09 -18.43 -12.77
CA ILE A 262 -8.33 -18.89 -12.11
C ILE A 262 -8.08 -20.29 -11.55
N LYS A 263 -8.21 -20.42 -10.23
CA LYS A 263 -7.99 -21.66 -9.49
C LYS A 263 -9.33 -22.29 -9.12
N HIS A 264 -9.33 -23.61 -9.05
CA HIS A 264 -10.45 -24.39 -8.50
C HIS A 264 -9.87 -25.67 -7.89
N TYR A 265 -10.01 -25.82 -6.57
CA TYR A 265 -9.54 -26.98 -5.83
C TYR A 265 -10.74 -27.80 -5.34
N THR A 266 -10.66 -29.12 -5.49
CA THR A 266 -11.74 -30.04 -5.09
C THR A 266 -11.20 -31.25 -4.30
N THR A 267 -9.94 -31.15 -3.88
CA THR A 267 -9.21 -32.27 -3.26
C THR A 267 -9.48 -32.43 -1.78
N ASN A 268 -9.73 -31.32 -1.06
CA ASN A 268 -9.95 -31.33 0.36
C ASN A 268 -11.45 -31.24 0.69
N GLU A 269 -11.86 -31.92 1.77
CA GLU A 269 -13.21 -31.78 2.31
C GLU A 269 -13.39 -30.40 2.94
N LYS A 270 -14.58 -29.87 2.81
CA LYS A 270 -14.95 -28.56 3.39
C LYS A 270 -14.83 -28.61 4.90
N SER A 271 -14.05 -27.72 5.46
CA SER A 271 -13.83 -27.54 6.89
C SER A 271 -13.84 -26.06 7.29
N SER A 272 -14.01 -25.78 8.57
CA SER A 272 -14.09 -24.41 9.06
C SER A 272 -13.18 -24.22 10.30
N PRO A 273 -11.87 -24.49 10.19
CA PRO A 273 -10.94 -24.19 11.28
C PRO A 273 -10.79 -22.67 11.43
N ASN A 274 -10.41 -22.20 12.61
CA ASN A 274 -9.90 -20.84 12.74
C ASN A 274 -8.57 -20.71 12.00
N ILE A 275 -8.25 -19.52 11.54
CA ILE A 275 -7.01 -19.23 10.83
C ILE A 275 -6.36 -17.99 11.45
N VAL A 276 -5.12 -18.13 11.92
CA VAL A 276 -4.26 -17.04 12.38
C VAL A 276 -3.08 -16.90 11.44
N LEU A 277 -3.08 -15.85 10.67
CA LEU A 277 -2.02 -15.52 9.70
C LEU A 277 -1.11 -14.45 10.30
N ILE A 278 0.16 -14.78 10.57
CA ILE A 278 1.14 -13.85 11.12
C ILE A 278 2.09 -13.41 10.02
N ILE A 279 2.08 -12.13 9.70
CA ILE A 279 3.03 -11.47 8.79
C ILE A 279 4.06 -10.74 9.65
N THR A 280 5.26 -11.29 9.71
CA THR A 280 6.33 -10.74 10.55
C THR A 280 7.11 -9.67 9.82
N GLU A 281 7.21 -8.48 10.41
CA GLU A 281 7.95 -7.35 9.85
C GLU A 281 9.42 -7.71 9.58
N SER A 282 9.84 -7.58 8.33
CA SER A 282 11.24 -7.71 7.87
C SER A 282 11.93 -9.05 8.21
N PHE A 283 11.17 -10.12 8.47
CA PHE A 283 11.67 -11.42 8.93
C PHE A 283 12.25 -12.25 7.79
N ALA A 284 13.49 -11.95 7.41
CA ALA A 284 14.20 -12.74 6.40
C ALA A 284 14.45 -14.17 6.88
N ARG A 285 14.46 -15.12 5.95
CA ARG A 285 14.75 -16.54 6.21
C ARG A 285 16.09 -16.77 6.92
N GLU A 286 17.05 -15.86 6.79
CA GLU A 286 18.38 -15.96 7.40
C GLU A 286 18.35 -16.07 8.92
N TYR A 287 17.31 -15.60 9.59
CA TYR A 287 17.25 -15.55 11.05
C TYR A 287 16.85 -16.88 11.71
N SER A 288 16.22 -17.80 10.95
CA SER A 288 15.72 -19.06 11.48
C SER A 288 16.57 -20.27 11.08
N GLY A 289 17.04 -21.02 12.06
CA GLY A 289 17.83 -22.23 11.86
C GLY A 289 17.08 -23.35 11.15
N ALA A 290 15.77 -23.47 11.39
CA ALA A 290 14.94 -24.47 10.77
C ALA A 290 14.95 -24.40 9.22
N PHE A 291 15.02 -23.19 8.67
CA PHE A 291 15.02 -22.93 7.24
C PHE A 291 16.41 -22.92 6.62
N ASN A 292 17.48 -23.09 7.43
CA ASN A 292 18.88 -23.05 7.00
C ASN A 292 19.64 -24.34 7.21
N LYS A 293 19.01 -25.42 7.68
CA LYS A 293 19.66 -26.71 8.00
C LYS A 293 20.54 -27.27 6.89
N ASP A 294 20.13 -27.12 5.65
CA ASP A 294 20.81 -27.68 4.47
C ASP A 294 21.73 -26.67 3.76
N ARG A 295 22.03 -25.51 4.37
CA ARG A 295 22.71 -24.38 3.70
C ARG A 295 24.07 -24.08 4.28
N ASN A 296 24.94 -24.87 4.51
CA ASN A 296 26.32 -24.70 4.93
C ASN A 296 26.84 -23.23 5.08
N ILE A 297 26.08 -22.42 5.86
CA ILE A 297 26.43 -21.00 6.08
C ILE A 297 27.50 -20.95 7.17
N GLU A 298 28.63 -20.36 6.84
CA GLU A 298 29.76 -20.23 7.78
C GLU A 298 29.36 -19.42 9.02
N ASN A 299 29.70 -19.94 10.21
CA ASN A 299 29.39 -19.33 11.50
C ASN A 299 27.91 -18.98 11.70
N TYR A 300 27.02 -19.80 11.15
CA TYR A 300 25.59 -19.57 11.25
C TYR A 300 25.09 -19.68 12.71
N VAL A 301 24.27 -18.72 13.11
CA VAL A 301 23.56 -18.69 14.40
C VAL A 301 22.08 -18.39 14.14
N SER A 302 21.18 -19.19 14.71
CA SER A 302 19.76 -18.89 14.69
C SER A 302 19.41 -17.82 15.75
N TYR A 303 18.52 -16.91 15.36
CA TYR A 303 17.98 -15.87 16.26
C TYR A 303 16.53 -16.17 16.68
N THR A 304 15.96 -17.29 16.23
CA THR A 304 14.55 -17.63 16.43
C THR A 304 14.36 -19.05 16.96
N PRO A 305 14.83 -19.33 18.19
CA PRO A 305 14.76 -20.67 18.77
C PRO A 305 13.30 -21.17 18.94
N PHE A 306 12.32 -20.31 19.17
CA PHE A 306 10.92 -20.72 19.23
C PHE A 306 10.39 -21.14 17.86
N ILE A 307 10.59 -20.31 16.82
CA ILE A 307 10.20 -20.66 15.44
C ILE A 307 10.91 -21.93 14.98
N ASP A 308 12.18 -22.14 15.34
CA ASP A 308 12.93 -23.38 15.03
C ASP A 308 12.29 -24.62 15.68
N SER A 309 11.81 -24.48 16.94
CA SER A 309 11.08 -25.53 17.63
C SER A 309 9.70 -25.79 17.00
N LEU A 310 8.96 -24.72 16.70
CA LEU A 310 7.63 -24.82 16.07
C LEU A 310 7.72 -25.46 14.68
N ALA A 311 8.76 -25.14 13.91
CA ALA A 311 9.01 -25.67 12.57
C ALA A 311 9.19 -27.20 12.57
N ALA A 312 9.64 -27.80 13.66
CA ALA A 312 9.75 -29.25 13.80
C ALA A 312 8.39 -29.97 13.83
N HIS A 313 7.31 -29.22 14.07
CA HIS A 313 5.92 -29.70 14.14
C HIS A 313 5.04 -29.05 13.05
N SER A 314 5.64 -28.53 12.00
CA SER A 314 4.95 -27.73 10.98
C SER A 314 5.27 -28.19 9.56
N LEU A 315 4.43 -27.80 8.62
CA LEU A 315 4.76 -27.81 7.20
C LEU A 315 5.59 -26.56 6.87
N ILE A 316 6.83 -26.74 6.44
CA ILE A 316 7.76 -25.64 6.16
C ILE A 316 8.29 -25.65 4.72
N PHE A 317 8.55 -24.44 4.19
CA PHE A 317 9.06 -24.21 2.85
C PHE A 317 10.41 -23.47 2.89
N PRO A 318 11.56 -24.17 2.97
CA PRO A 318 12.88 -23.55 3.05
C PRO A 318 13.29 -22.74 1.81
N ASN A 319 12.60 -22.92 0.67
CA ASN A 319 12.84 -22.20 -0.56
C ASN A 319 11.70 -21.21 -0.89
N ALA A 320 11.20 -20.52 0.13
CA ALA A 320 10.18 -19.49 -0.03
C ALA A 320 10.79 -18.10 -0.23
N PHE A 321 10.06 -17.25 -0.97
CA PHE A 321 10.46 -15.88 -1.32
C PHE A 321 9.29 -14.89 -1.22
N ALA A 322 9.59 -13.68 -0.78
CA ALA A 322 8.65 -12.58 -0.81
C ALA A 322 8.42 -12.08 -2.25
N ASN A 323 7.22 -11.56 -2.54
CA ASN A 323 6.87 -10.95 -3.82
C ASN A 323 6.95 -9.42 -3.80
N GLY A 324 7.84 -8.89 -2.99
CA GLY A 324 8.10 -7.47 -2.85
C GLY A 324 9.21 -7.18 -1.85
N THR A 325 9.50 -5.90 -1.63
CA THR A 325 10.63 -5.44 -0.82
C THR A 325 10.24 -4.41 0.24
N LYS A 326 8.95 -4.26 0.51
CA LYS A 326 8.38 -3.31 1.49
C LYS A 326 7.14 -3.91 2.13
N SER A 327 6.83 -3.52 3.34
CA SER A 327 5.71 -4.05 4.11
C SER A 327 4.36 -3.94 3.39
N ILE A 328 4.12 -2.83 2.70
CA ILE A 328 2.92 -2.63 1.87
C ILE A 328 2.82 -3.62 0.69
N HIS A 329 3.95 -4.17 0.21
CA HIS A 329 3.99 -5.22 -0.82
C HIS A 329 3.58 -6.58 -0.25
N GLY A 330 4.04 -6.88 0.99
CA GLY A 330 3.72 -8.11 1.69
C GLY A 330 2.22 -8.26 1.90
N MET A 331 1.54 -7.21 2.35
CA MET A 331 0.10 -7.24 2.60
C MET A 331 -0.71 -7.62 1.35
N SER A 332 -0.44 -7.00 0.19
CA SER A 332 -1.15 -7.33 -1.06
C SER A 332 -0.80 -8.72 -1.59
N SER A 333 0.46 -9.14 -1.42
CA SER A 333 0.92 -10.46 -1.89
C SER A 333 0.30 -11.59 -1.09
N VAL A 334 0.32 -11.49 0.24
CA VAL A 334 -0.15 -12.55 1.14
C VAL A 334 -1.67 -12.67 1.15
N LEU A 335 -2.39 -11.52 1.25
CA LEU A 335 -3.84 -11.53 1.44
C LEU A 335 -4.65 -11.59 0.14
N ALA A 336 -4.10 -11.05 -0.94
CA ALA A 336 -4.82 -10.97 -2.22
C ALA A 336 -4.10 -11.65 -3.39
N GLY A 337 -2.93 -12.27 -3.16
CA GLY A 337 -2.14 -12.89 -4.22
C GLY A 337 -1.68 -11.89 -5.29
N ILE A 338 -1.48 -10.62 -4.92
CA ILE A 338 -1.07 -9.54 -5.84
C ILE A 338 0.38 -9.15 -5.53
N PRO A 339 1.36 -9.61 -6.33
CA PRO A 339 2.76 -9.24 -6.14
C PRO A 339 2.99 -7.75 -6.42
N SER A 340 4.06 -7.21 -5.88
CA SER A 340 4.49 -5.85 -6.17
C SER A 340 5.87 -5.86 -6.82
N PHE A 341 5.97 -5.30 -8.01
CA PHE A 341 7.21 -5.21 -8.77
C PHE A 341 7.89 -3.84 -8.57
N LYS A 342 7.73 -2.92 -9.50
CA LYS A 342 8.32 -1.57 -9.41
C LYS A 342 7.66 -0.72 -8.34
N ASP A 343 6.33 -0.71 -8.32
CA ASP A 343 5.53 0.09 -7.39
C ASP A 343 4.54 -0.79 -6.62
N ALA A 344 4.20 -0.35 -5.42
CA ALA A 344 3.18 -0.99 -4.62
C ALA A 344 1.80 -0.88 -5.30
N PHE A 345 1.10 -2.00 -5.44
CA PHE A 345 -0.27 -2.01 -5.95
C PHE A 345 -1.18 -1.06 -5.17
N THR A 346 -1.08 -1.05 -3.85
CA THR A 346 -1.87 -0.21 -2.94
C THR A 346 -1.64 1.29 -3.15
N SER A 347 -0.50 1.69 -3.71
CA SER A 347 -0.18 3.08 -4.06
C SER A 347 -0.58 3.44 -5.49
N SER A 348 -1.06 2.49 -6.27
CA SER A 348 -1.41 2.66 -7.67
C SER A 348 -2.79 3.30 -7.85
N PRO A 349 -3.10 3.83 -9.05
CA PRO A 349 -4.44 4.30 -9.40
C PRO A 349 -5.52 3.21 -9.33
N TYR A 350 -5.09 1.95 -9.34
CA TYR A 350 -5.95 0.77 -9.43
C TYR A 350 -6.25 0.12 -8.07
N SER A 351 -5.73 0.66 -6.98
CA SER A 351 -5.84 0.08 -5.63
C SER A 351 -7.27 0.01 -5.07
N LYS A 352 -8.21 0.77 -5.66
CA LYS A 352 -9.60 0.85 -5.20
C LYS A 352 -10.58 -0.02 -5.98
N GLN A 353 -10.11 -0.81 -6.94
CA GLN A 353 -10.99 -1.73 -7.63
C GLN A 353 -11.47 -2.84 -6.69
N GLU A 354 -12.54 -3.52 -7.08
CA GLU A 354 -12.96 -4.76 -6.41
C GLU A 354 -11.83 -5.79 -6.46
N ILE A 355 -11.52 -6.41 -5.32
CA ILE A 355 -10.42 -7.38 -5.19
C ILE A 355 -10.96 -8.63 -4.50
N GLU A 356 -10.95 -9.74 -5.21
CA GLU A 356 -11.11 -11.05 -4.58
C GLU A 356 -9.84 -11.42 -3.80
N SER A 357 -9.99 -11.82 -2.57
CA SER A 357 -8.92 -12.09 -1.62
C SER A 357 -9.28 -13.22 -0.68
N VAL A 358 -8.33 -13.71 0.10
CA VAL A 358 -8.63 -14.67 1.17
C VAL A 358 -9.68 -14.10 2.13
N VAL A 359 -9.64 -12.80 2.41
CA VAL A 359 -10.58 -12.12 3.33
C VAL A 359 -12.00 -12.16 2.78
N SER A 360 -12.20 -11.72 1.52
CA SER A 360 -13.53 -11.67 0.92
C SER A 360 -14.17 -13.05 0.78
N ILE A 361 -13.37 -14.09 0.47
CA ILE A 361 -13.87 -15.47 0.39
C ILE A 361 -14.23 -15.99 1.78
N LEU A 362 -13.42 -15.76 2.80
CA LEU A 362 -13.71 -16.21 4.15
C LEU A 362 -14.94 -15.50 4.75
N ASN A 363 -15.12 -14.21 4.46
CA ASN A 363 -16.37 -13.49 4.81
C ASN A 363 -17.60 -14.14 4.17
N GLU A 364 -17.53 -14.51 2.87
CA GLU A 364 -18.62 -15.22 2.19
C GLU A 364 -18.91 -16.59 2.85
N MET A 365 -17.90 -17.20 3.48
CA MET A 365 -18.03 -18.46 4.22
C MET A 365 -18.50 -18.27 5.67
N GLY A 366 -18.68 -17.03 6.14
CA GLY A 366 -19.18 -16.71 7.47
C GLY A 366 -18.11 -16.64 8.57
N TYR A 367 -16.85 -16.41 8.21
CA TYR A 367 -15.78 -16.15 9.19
C TYR A 367 -15.88 -14.72 9.74
N ASP A 368 -15.62 -14.55 11.05
CA ASP A 368 -15.31 -13.24 11.64
C ASP A 368 -13.87 -12.85 11.24
N THR A 369 -13.73 -11.77 10.49
CA THR A 369 -12.42 -11.39 9.92
C THR A 369 -11.82 -10.16 10.60
N SER A 370 -10.53 -10.24 10.98
CA SER A 370 -9.85 -9.17 11.70
C SER A 370 -8.41 -8.96 11.28
N PHE A 371 -8.00 -7.70 11.25
CA PHE A 371 -6.62 -7.30 11.00
C PHE A 371 -6.04 -6.59 12.22
N PHE A 372 -4.88 -7.08 12.69
CA PHE A 372 -4.16 -6.59 13.86
C PHE A 372 -2.82 -5.98 13.46
N HIS A 373 -2.57 -4.73 13.85
CA HIS A 373 -1.29 -4.07 13.60
C HIS A 373 -1.01 -2.99 14.64
N GLY A 374 -0.07 -3.21 15.54
CA GLY A 374 0.21 -2.36 16.70
C GLY A 374 0.64 -0.92 16.40
N ALA A 375 0.82 -0.55 15.14
CA ALA A 375 1.11 0.83 14.73
C ALA A 375 -0.15 1.71 14.71
N ALA A 376 0.05 3.01 14.47
CA ALA A 376 -1.06 3.94 14.27
C ALA A 376 -1.96 3.47 13.11
N ASN A 377 -3.29 3.53 13.28
CA ASN A 377 -4.28 3.00 12.33
C ASN A 377 -4.15 3.54 10.88
N GLY A 378 -3.42 4.62 10.70
CA GLY A 378 -3.11 5.17 9.38
C GLY A 378 -1.76 4.74 8.79
N SER A 379 -0.97 3.96 9.54
CA SER A 379 0.36 3.56 9.10
C SER A 379 0.31 2.76 7.80
N MET A 380 1.19 3.11 6.86
CA MET A 380 1.39 2.45 5.55
C MET A 380 0.11 2.25 4.70
N GLY A 381 -1.03 2.84 5.09
CA GLY A 381 -2.32 2.67 4.41
C GLY A 381 -3.01 1.33 4.71
N PHE A 382 -2.57 0.59 5.73
CA PHE A 382 -3.08 -0.74 6.05
C PHE A 382 -4.56 -0.74 6.41
N LEU A 383 -5.03 0.18 7.25
CA LEU A 383 -6.46 0.29 7.56
C LEU A 383 -7.31 0.51 6.29
N GLY A 384 -6.88 1.40 5.39
CA GLY A 384 -7.61 1.65 4.15
C GLY A 384 -7.63 0.43 3.22
N PHE A 385 -6.52 -0.31 3.14
CA PHE A 385 -6.45 -1.53 2.32
C PHE A 385 -7.18 -2.70 2.96
N SER A 386 -7.14 -2.84 4.29
CA SER A 386 -7.96 -3.84 5.02
C SER A 386 -9.44 -3.66 4.73
N ASN A 387 -9.94 -2.41 4.74
CA ASN A 387 -11.33 -2.12 4.39
C ASN A 387 -11.66 -2.47 2.93
N ILE A 388 -10.72 -2.28 1.99
CA ILE A 388 -10.90 -2.70 0.58
C ILE A 388 -10.99 -4.23 0.47
N LEU A 389 -10.18 -4.96 1.23
CA LEU A 389 -10.20 -6.43 1.25
C LEU A 389 -11.43 -6.99 1.96
N GLY A 390 -12.13 -6.18 2.76
CA GLY A 390 -13.37 -6.54 3.43
C GLY A 390 -13.22 -7.09 4.85
N PHE A 391 -12.14 -6.78 5.57
CA PHE A 391 -12.05 -7.14 6.99
C PHE A 391 -13.17 -6.46 7.80
N ASP A 392 -13.83 -7.22 8.66
CA ASP A 392 -14.89 -6.73 9.55
C ASP A 392 -14.32 -5.79 10.61
N ASN A 393 -13.13 -6.11 11.15
CA ASN A 393 -12.52 -5.35 12.22
C ASN A 393 -11.05 -5.06 11.95
N TYR A 394 -10.59 -3.89 12.42
CA TYR A 394 -9.18 -3.49 12.42
C TYR A 394 -8.79 -3.09 13.85
N TYR A 395 -7.76 -3.72 14.37
CA TYR A 395 -7.20 -3.45 15.70
C TYR A 395 -5.80 -2.88 15.55
N GLY A 396 -5.65 -1.60 15.84
CA GLY A 396 -4.39 -0.89 15.82
C GLY A 396 -4.05 -0.32 17.20
N ARG A 397 -3.14 0.66 17.21
CA ARG A 397 -2.77 1.36 18.44
C ARG A 397 -3.97 2.10 19.08
N THR A 398 -4.94 2.53 18.28
CA THR A 398 -6.15 3.19 18.79
C THR A 398 -6.99 2.25 19.63
N GLU A 399 -7.21 1.03 19.16
CA GLU A 399 -8.02 0.00 19.84
C GLU A 399 -7.26 -0.60 21.03
N TYR A 400 -5.92 -0.67 20.95
CA TYR A 400 -5.06 -1.06 22.08
C TYR A 400 -5.17 -0.08 23.26
N ASN A 401 -5.25 1.21 22.98
CA ASN A 401 -5.56 2.30 23.90
C ASN A 401 -4.66 2.39 25.15
N ASN A 402 -3.39 1.96 25.06
CA ASN A 402 -2.39 2.14 26.11
C ASN A 402 -1.04 2.55 25.52
N ASP A 403 -0.68 3.82 25.64
CA ASP A 403 0.57 4.37 25.08
C ASP A 403 1.81 4.09 25.94
N ASP A 404 1.68 3.51 27.15
CA ASP A 404 2.83 3.13 27.98
C ASP A 404 3.65 2.01 27.32
N ASP A 405 3.00 1.19 26.48
CA ASP A 405 3.62 0.10 25.73
C ASP A 405 4.10 0.51 24.31
N PHE A 406 4.09 1.80 23.99
CA PHE A 406 4.56 2.33 22.71
C PHE A 406 6.10 2.39 22.66
N ASP A 407 6.69 1.89 21.57
CA ASP A 407 8.14 1.82 21.35
C ASP A 407 8.82 3.20 21.16
N GLY A 408 8.01 4.26 21.09
CA GLY A 408 8.45 5.64 20.84
C GLY A 408 8.65 5.98 19.36
N THR A 409 8.43 5.05 18.43
CA THR A 409 8.67 5.26 16.98
C THR A 409 7.52 4.75 16.11
N TRP A 410 7.25 3.45 16.14
CA TRP A 410 6.36 2.80 15.18
C TRP A 410 5.04 2.34 15.79
N GLY A 411 5.09 1.56 16.87
CA GLY A 411 3.90 0.93 17.41
C GLY A 411 4.05 0.39 18.83
N ILE A 412 3.06 -0.36 19.25
CA ILE A 412 3.05 -1.11 20.49
C ILE A 412 4.03 -2.28 20.36
N TRP A 413 4.79 -2.57 21.41
CA TRP A 413 5.71 -3.69 21.46
C TRP A 413 5.00 -5.02 21.14
N ASP A 414 5.61 -5.86 20.30
CA ASP A 414 4.99 -7.10 19.79
C ASP A 414 4.47 -8.01 20.92
N GLU A 415 5.23 -8.22 22.01
CA GLU A 415 4.76 -9.03 23.14
C GLU A 415 3.45 -8.52 23.72
N LYS A 416 3.37 -7.20 23.95
CA LYS A 416 2.18 -6.56 24.54
C LYS A 416 1.01 -6.61 23.57
N PHE A 417 1.27 -6.34 22.28
CA PHE A 417 0.24 -6.33 21.27
C PHE A 417 -0.29 -7.75 20.95
N LEU A 418 0.56 -8.77 21.00
CA LEU A 418 0.15 -10.16 20.84
C LEU A 418 -0.71 -10.65 22.02
N ASN A 419 -0.40 -10.22 23.25
CA ASN A 419 -1.27 -10.50 24.41
C ASN A 419 -2.66 -9.85 24.23
N PHE A 420 -2.71 -8.60 23.82
CA PHE A 420 -3.98 -7.95 23.48
C PHE A 420 -4.72 -8.71 22.36
N THR A 421 -4.00 -9.13 21.33
CA THR A 421 -4.59 -9.92 20.24
C THR A 421 -5.21 -11.20 20.78
N LYS A 422 -4.52 -11.93 21.68
CA LYS A 422 -5.07 -13.14 22.31
C LYS A 422 -6.39 -12.85 23.03
N GLU A 423 -6.45 -11.76 23.82
CA GLU A 423 -7.69 -11.41 24.54
C GLU A 423 -8.83 -11.11 23.57
N VAL A 424 -8.56 -10.42 22.46
CA VAL A 424 -9.57 -10.19 21.42
C VAL A 424 -10.02 -11.50 20.75
N LEU A 425 -9.08 -12.43 20.49
CA LEU A 425 -9.42 -13.73 19.90
C LEU A 425 -10.28 -14.58 20.82
N ASN A 426 -10.15 -14.45 22.15
CA ASN A 426 -10.99 -15.14 23.12
C ASN A 426 -12.46 -14.70 23.08
N GLU A 427 -12.72 -13.48 22.59
CA GLU A 427 -14.07 -12.93 22.50
C GLU A 427 -14.73 -13.17 21.12
N LYS A 428 -14.01 -13.75 20.14
CA LYS A 428 -14.50 -13.95 18.79
C LYS A 428 -15.40 -15.18 18.63
N GLU A 429 -16.38 -15.03 17.75
CA GLU A 429 -17.15 -16.19 17.27
C GLU A 429 -16.30 -17.03 16.31
N GLN A 430 -16.36 -18.35 16.45
CA GLN A 430 -15.67 -19.27 15.53
C GLN A 430 -16.63 -19.70 14.39
N PRO A 431 -16.15 -19.86 13.16
CA PRO A 431 -14.74 -19.71 12.75
C PRO A 431 -14.32 -18.25 12.56
N PHE A 432 -13.07 -17.93 12.89
CA PHE A 432 -12.49 -16.62 12.63
C PHE A 432 -11.24 -16.69 11.75
N PHE A 433 -10.99 -15.61 11.02
CA PHE A 433 -9.74 -15.34 10.31
C PHE A 433 -9.08 -14.08 10.86
N SER A 434 -7.91 -14.21 11.43
CA SER A 434 -7.18 -13.08 11.99
C SER A 434 -5.80 -12.94 11.36
N THR A 435 -5.52 -11.77 10.80
CA THR A 435 -4.18 -11.43 10.28
C THR A 435 -3.48 -10.53 11.29
N ILE A 436 -2.29 -10.92 11.74
CA ILE A 436 -1.46 -10.18 12.68
C ILE A 436 -0.23 -9.69 11.93
N PHE A 437 0.03 -8.38 11.94
CA PHE A 437 1.22 -7.80 11.34
C PHE A 437 2.08 -7.17 12.44
N THR A 438 3.29 -7.73 12.67
CA THR A 438 4.20 -7.28 13.74
C THR A 438 4.90 -5.97 13.41
N VAL A 439 5.55 -5.35 14.40
CA VAL A 439 6.15 -4.00 14.27
C VAL A 439 7.56 -3.91 14.84
N SER A 440 7.88 -4.66 15.89
CA SER A 440 9.06 -4.41 16.73
C SER A 440 10.41 -4.65 16.03
N SER A 441 10.43 -5.41 14.94
CA SER A 441 11.64 -5.64 14.15
C SER A 441 11.92 -4.55 13.10
N HIS A 442 11.17 -3.45 13.10
CA HIS A 442 11.41 -2.29 12.22
C HIS A 442 12.57 -1.41 12.72
N GLU A 443 13.25 -0.70 11.80
CA GLU A 443 14.26 0.31 12.16
C GLU A 443 13.65 1.38 13.12
N PRO A 444 14.29 1.78 14.21
CA PRO A 444 15.69 1.64 14.57
C PRO A 444 16.05 0.38 15.38
N TYR A 445 15.31 -0.73 15.28
CA TYR A 445 15.61 -2.04 15.87
C TYR A 445 15.73 -2.03 17.40
N LYS A 446 14.87 -1.26 18.06
CA LYS A 446 14.80 -1.21 19.53
C LYS A 446 14.13 -2.45 20.08
N ILE A 447 14.42 -2.73 21.36
CA ILE A 447 13.70 -3.69 22.19
C ILE A 447 13.30 -3.01 23.50
N PRO A 448 12.30 -3.51 24.23
CA PRO A 448 11.95 -2.96 25.53
C PRO A 448 13.12 -3.03 26.50
N LYS A 449 13.26 -2.03 27.39
CA LYS A 449 14.39 -1.89 28.33
C LYS A 449 14.56 -3.09 29.24
N GLU A 450 13.46 -3.72 29.65
CA GLU A 450 13.47 -4.92 30.49
C GLU A 450 14.12 -6.14 29.82
N TYR A 451 14.28 -6.12 28.50
CA TYR A 451 14.94 -7.17 27.72
C TYR A 451 16.35 -6.82 27.27
N GLU A 452 16.87 -5.65 27.64
CA GLU A 452 18.26 -5.29 27.31
C GLU A 452 19.24 -6.35 27.85
N GLY A 453 20.10 -6.84 26.96
CA GLY A 453 21.10 -7.88 27.28
C GLY A 453 20.57 -9.32 27.33
N LYS A 454 19.26 -9.57 27.17
CA LYS A 454 18.69 -10.91 27.17
C LYS A 454 18.78 -11.62 25.82
N PHE A 455 18.85 -10.88 24.73
CA PHE A 455 18.92 -11.43 23.39
C PHE A 455 20.28 -11.23 22.73
N PRO A 456 20.72 -12.15 21.85
CA PRO A 456 22.00 -12.05 21.15
C PRO A 456 22.04 -10.82 20.24
N LYS A 457 23.13 -10.04 20.27
CA LYS A 457 23.29 -8.84 19.44
C LYS A 457 23.52 -9.17 17.97
N GLY A 458 24.19 -10.29 17.68
CA GLY A 458 24.49 -10.72 16.32
C GLY A 458 25.37 -9.75 15.51
N ASN A 459 25.33 -9.89 14.19
CA ASN A 459 26.17 -9.12 13.24
C ASN A 459 25.52 -7.81 12.77
N VAL A 460 24.21 -7.69 12.88
CA VAL A 460 23.43 -6.51 12.53
C VAL A 460 22.47 -6.16 13.66
N GLN A 461 22.11 -4.89 13.80
CA GLN A 461 21.27 -4.41 14.89
C GLN A 461 19.90 -5.13 14.93
N MET A 462 19.39 -5.49 13.78
CA MET A 462 18.11 -6.17 13.63
C MET A 462 18.05 -7.55 14.31
N ASN A 463 19.18 -8.25 14.47
CA ASN A 463 19.19 -9.60 15.04
C ASN A 463 18.56 -9.64 16.45
N GLN A 464 18.79 -8.60 17.23
CA GLN A 464 18.26 -8.52 18.60
C GLN A 464 16.75 -8.26 18.62
N SER A 465 16.23 -7.43 17.70
CA SER A 465 14.78 -7.19 17.60
C SER A 465 14.04 -8.41 17.03
N ILE A 466 14.63 -9.15 16.11
CA ILE A 466 14.09 -10.43 15.64
C ILE A 466 14.01 -11.46 16.78
N ALA A 467 15.07 -11.56 17.60
CA ALA A 467 15.04 -12.46 18.75
C ALA A 467 13.97 -12.07 19.79
N TYR A 468 13.71 -10.78 19.94
CA TYR A 468 12.60 -10.28 20.74
C TYR A 468 11.23 -10.64 20.14
N THR A 469 11.06 -10.50 18.83
CA THR A 469 9.82 -10.90 18.14
C THR A 469 9.60 -12.42 18.25
N ASP A 470 10.64 -13.25 18.12
CA ASP A 470 10.55 -14.70 18.37
C ASP A 470 10.12 -15.02 19.80
N TYR A 471 10.66 -14.31 20.80
CA TYR A 471 10.23 -14.41 22.18
C TYR A 471 8.76 -13.99 22.36
N SER A 472 8.32 -12.96 21.66
CA SER A 472 6.92 -12.51 21.68
C SER A 472 5.98 -13.56 21.10
N PHE A 473 6.39 -14.27 20.05
CA PHE A 473 5.64 -15.44 19.56
C PHE A 473 5.59 -16.57 20.56
N LYS A 474 6.72 -16.88 21.20
CA LYS A 474 6.75 -17.91 22.26
C LYS A 474 5.71 -17.60 23.34
N THR A 475 5.70 -16.38 23.88
CA THR A 475 4.75 -15.99 24.94
C THR A 475 3.30 -16.05 24.46
N PHE A 476 3.01 -15.61 23.24
CA PHE A 476 1.69 -15.70 22.63
C PHE A 476 1.20 -17.14 22.49
N PHE A 477 2.00 -18.03 21.93
CA PHE A 477 1.65 -19.44 21.75
C PHE A 477 1.48 -20.18 23.08
N GLU A 478 2.37 -19.92 24.06
CA GLU A 478 2.27 -20.51 25.39
C GLU A 478 1.01 -20.05 26.14
N ALA A 479 0.68 -18.75 26.04
CA ALA A 479 -0.51 -18.20 26.68
C ALA A 479 -1.83 -18.61 25.98
N SER A 480 -1.77 -18.95 24.70
CA SER A 480 -2.95 -19.33 23.92
C SER A 480 -3.24 -20.82 23.93
N ARG A 481 -2.31 -21.66 24.40
CA ARG A 481 -2.40 -23.13 24.27
C ARG A 481 -3.65 -23.73 24.89
N ASP A 482 -4.11 -23.18 25.99
CA ASP A 482 -5.26 -23.68 26.75
C ASP A 482 -6.58 -23.01 26.38
N GLU A 483 -6.58 -22.08 25.38
CA GLU A 483 -7.78 -21.42 24.91
C GLU A 483 -8.60 -22.35 23.99
N ASP A 484 -9.91 -22.26 24.06
CA ASP A 484 -10.86 -23.14 23.34
C ASP A 484 -10.67 -23.13 21.83
N TRP A 485 -10.24 -22.00 21.27
CA TRP A 485 -10.02 -21.83 19.84
C TRP A 485 -8.69 -22.44 19.35
N PHE A 486 -7.68 -22.61 20.20
CA PHE A 486 -6.31 -22.91 19.81
C PHE A 486 -6.19 -24.24 19.03
N ASN A 487 -6.80 -25.31 19.54
CA ASN A 487 -6.69 -26.65 18.95
C ASN A 487 -7.41 -26.76 17.59
N ASN A 488 -8.39 -25.90 17.32
CA ASN A 488 -9.09 -25.83 16.03
C ASN A 488 -8.52 -24.71 15.12
N THR A 489 -7.26 -24.34 15.30
CA THR A 489 -6.65 -23.22 14.56
C THR A 489 -5.50 -23.69 13.68
N ILE A 490 -5.46 -23.17 12.43
CA ILE A 490 -4.31 -23.25 11.56
C ILE A 490 -3.53 -21.93 11.70
N PHE A 491 -2.27 -22.03 12.13
CA PHE A 491 -1.36 -20.90 12.21
C PHE A 491 -0.46 -20.85 10.99
N ILE A 492 -0.38 -19.72 10.32
CA ILE A 492 0.50 -19.49 9.17
C ILE A 492 1.44 -18.34 9.53
N ILE A 493 2.75 -18.59 9.46
CA ILE A 493 3.77 -17.57 9.76
C ILE A 493 4.61 -17.35 8.51
N THR A 494 4.69 -16.08 8.10
CA THR A 494 5.54 -15.61 7.02
C THR A 494 6.10 -14.23 7.36
N ALA A 495 6.89 -13.66 6.48
CA ALA A 495 7.31 -12.26 6.57
C ALA A 495 6.66 -11.41 5.49
N ASP A 496 6.73 -10.10 5.64
CA ASP A 496 6.36 -9.14 4.59
C ASP A 496 7.44 -9.03 3.52
N HIS A 497 8.71 -8.97 3.92
CA HIS A 497 9.91 -8.95 3.05
C HIS A 497 11.15 -9.34 3.84
N GLY A 498 12.30 -9.45 3.15
CA GLY A 498 13.61 -9.52 3.78
C GLY A 498 14.15 -8.11 4.09
N SER A 499 15.14 -8.02 4.98
CA SER A 499 15.77 -6.77 5.38
C SER A 499 17.30 -6.82 5.23
N GLN A 500 18.03 -6.10 6.03
CA GLN A 500 19.50 -5.99 5.99
C GLN A 500 20.17 -7.34 6.23
N PRO A 501 20.78 -7.99 5.24
CA PRO A 501 21.36 -9.30 5.38
C PRO A 501 22.65 -9.28 6.22
N GLY A 502 22.67 -10.08 7.29
CA GLY A 502 23.82 -10.32 8.14
C GLY A 502 24.82 -11.31 7.52
N PHE A 503 24.32 -12.36 6.86
CA PHE A 503 25.14 -13.40 6.27
C PHE A 503 25.38 -13.18 4.77
N ALA A 504 26.56 -13.57 4.27
CA ALA A 504 26.96 -13.41 2.87
C ALA A 504 26.00 -14.09 1.88
N GLU A 505 25.44 -15.27 2.25
CA GLU A 505 24.46 -16.00 1.45
C GLU A 505 23.22 -15.15 1.15
N TYR A 506 22.77 -14.34 2.09
CA TYR A 506 21.57 -13.52 1.96
C TYR A 506 21.82 -12.13 1.34
N ARG A 507 23.09 -11.78 1.08
CA ARG A 507 23.47 -10.60 0.28
C ARG A 507 23.37 -10.86 -1.22
N LYS A 508 23.30 -12.15 -1.64
CA LYS A 508 23.11 -12.53 -3.03
C LYS A 508 21.77 -12.00 -3.56
N THR A 509 21.75 -11.54 -4.79
CA THR A 509 20.65 -10.80 -5.42
C THR A 509 19.27 -11.43 -5.19
N VAL A 510 19.15 -12.72 -5.47
CA VAL A 510 17.87 -13.45 -5.34
C VAL A 510 17.50 -13.69 -3.87
N ASN A 511 18.48 -14.03 -3.03
CA ASN A 511 18.23 -14.38 -1.65
C ASN A 511 17.84 -13.20 -0.75
N ARG A 512 17.98 -11.96 -1.23
CA ARG A 512 17.47 -10.75 -0.52
C ARG A 512 15.96 -10.77 -0.30
N THR A 513 15.22 -11.52 -1.12
CA THR A 513 13.78 -11.68 -0.99
C THR A 513 13.39 -13.01 -0.32
N ALA A 514 14.35 -13.77 0.18
CA ALA A 514 14.09 -15.05 0.84
C ALA A 514 13.41 -14.84 2.21
N THR A 515 12.22 -15.41 2.37
CA THR A 515 11.39 -15.33 3.58
C THR A 515 10.94 -16.71 4.00
N PRO A 516 10.59 -16.95 5.29
CA PRO A 516 10.00 -18.23 5.69
C PRO A 516 8.52 -18.31 5.29
N ILE A 517 8.06 -19.54 5.04
CA ILE A 517 6.64 -19.91 5.09
C ILE A 517 6.54 -21.16 5.98
N LEU A 518 5.72 -21.07 7.03
CA LEU A 518 5.47 -22.10 8.01
C LEU A 518 3.96 -22.23 8.23
N ILE A 519 3.44 -23.45 8.18
CA ILE A 519 2.03 -23.75 8.48
C ILE A 519 2.00 -24.75 9.63
N TYR A 520 1.49 -24.32 10.77
CA TYR A 520 1.39 -25.13 11.99
C TYR A 520 -0.06 -25.45 12.31
N LYS A 521 -0.33 -26.68 12.70
CA LYS A 521 -1.59 -27.11 13.27
C LYS A 521 -1.32 -27.90 14.54
N PRO A 522 -1.99 -27.62 15.67
CA PRO A 522 -1.68 -28.22 16.97
C PRO A 522 -1.75 -29.75 17.01
N ASP A 523 -2.55 -30.38 16.14
CA ASP A 523 -2.66 -31.85 16.03
C ASP A 523 -1.49 -32.50 15.26
N ASN A 524 -0.51 -31.71 14.80
CA ASN A 524 0.63 -32.13 13.99
C ASN A 524 0.27 -32.83 12.65
N SER A 525 -0.95 -32.69 12.16
CA SER A 525 -1.37 -33.30 10.88
C SER A 525 -0.69 -32.68 9.64
N LEU A 526 -0.05 -31.51 9.81
CA LEU A 526 0.67 -30.80 8.77
C LEU A 526 2.17 -30.71 9.14
N THR A 527 2.87 -31.82 9.23
CA THR A 527 4.31 -31.85 9.58
C THR A 527 5.12 -32.40 8.42
N GLU A 528 5.79 -31.53 7.66
CA GLU A 528 6.59 -31.90 6.50
C GLU A 528 7.58 -30.78 6.14
N VAL A 529 8.69 -31.10 5.48
CA VAL A 529 9.64 -30.17 4.88
C VAL A 529 9.55 -30.27 3.35
N LYS A 530 8.89 -29.31 2.72
CA LYS A 530 8.78 -29.24 1.25
C LYS A 530 9.86 -28.30 0.69
N LYS A 531 10.80 -28.89 -0.10
CA LYS A 531 11.97 -28.18 -0.65
C LYS A 531 11.69 -27.47 -1.99
N GLU A 532 10.49 -27.57 -2.52
CA GLU A 532 10.09 -26.87 -3.73
C GLU A 532 10.08 -25.34 -3.56
N LEU A 533 10.11 -24.63 -4.68
CA LEU A 533 9.99 -23.17 -4.68
C LEU A 533 8.59 -22.76 -4.19
N ALA A 534 8.54 -21.79 -3.30
CA ALA A 534 7.32 -21.18 -2.78
C ALA A 534 7.45 -19.66 -2.75
N GLN A 535 6.34 -18.96 -2.74
CA GLN A 535 6.31 -17.50 -2.67
C GLN A 535 5.07 -17.01 -1.91
N GLN A 536 5.08 -15.75 -1.48
CA GLN A 536 3.99 -15.20 -0.65
C GLN A 536 2.61 -15.26 -1.31
N ILE A 537 2.53 -15.07 -2.64
CA ILE A 537 1.25 -15.16 -3.36
C ILE A 537 0.64 -16.57 -3.34
N ASP A 538 1.40 -17.58 -2.91
CA ASP A 538 0.93 -18.96 -2.77
C ASP A 538 0.13 -19.16 -1.45
N ILE A 539 0.27 -18.27 -0.47
CA ILE A 539 -0.40 -18.39 0.83
C ILE A 539 -1.92 -18.29 0.68
N TYR A 540 -2.41 -17.33 -0.09
CA TYR A 540 -3.84 -17.17 -0.34
C TYR A 540 -4.49 -18.44 -0.90
N PRO A 541 -4.07 -18.99 -2.07
CA PRO A 541 -4.66 -20.20 -2.61
C PRO A 541 -4.43 -21.43 -1.71
N THR A 542 -3.37 -21.47 -0.90
CA THR A 542 -3.14 -22.54 0.08
C THR A 542 -4.18 -22.52 1.19
N ILE A 543 -4.54 -21.35 1.72
CA ILE A 543 -5.60 -21.21 2.72
C ILE A 543 -6.94 -21.70 2.13
N ILE A 544 -7.25 -21.27 0.91
CA ILE A 544 -8.51 -21.62 0.24
C ILE A 544 -8.62 -23.13 -0.01
N ASP A 545 -7.51 -23.79 -0.37
CA ASP A 545 -7.44 -25.24 -0.54
C ASP A 545 -7.53 -25.98 0.81
N LEU A 546 -6.84 -25.51 1.86
CA LEU A 546 -6.87 -26.09 3.22
C LEU A 546 -8.28 -26.18 3.81
N ILE A 547 -9.14 -25.20 3.52
CA ILE A 547 -10.53 -25.17 4.02
C ILE A 547 -11.54 -25.88 3.10
N GLY A 548 -11.08 -26.39 1.95
CA GLY A 548 -11.92 -27.11 0.99
C GLY A 548 -12.96 -26.19 0.32
N TYR A 549 -12.59 -24.95 -0.05
CA TYR A 549 -13.45 -24.06 -0.83
C TYR A 549 -13.55 -24.55 -2.29
N ASP A 550 -14.76 -24.85 -2.74
CA ASP A 550 -15.05 -25.56 -3.98
C ASP A 550 -15.56 -24.66 -5.14
N GLN A 551 -15.34 -23.34 -5.04
CA GLN A 551 -15.70 -22.42 -6.13
C GLN A 551 -14.46 -21.90 -6.83
N PRO A 552 -14.54 -21.55 -8.12
CA PRO A 552 -13.45 -20.88 -8.82
C PRO A 552 -13.13 -19.52 -8.19
N PHE A 553 -11.83 -19.22 -8.07
CA PHE A 553 -11.33 -17.95 -7.53
C PHE A 553 -10.07 -17.51 -8.27
N ARG A 554 -9.75 -16.21 -8.18
CA ARG A 554 -8.59 -15.63 -8.84
C ARG A 554 -7.33 -15.75 -7.97
N SER A 555 -6.27 -16.32 -8.49
CA SER A 555 -4.93 -16.25 -7.88
C SER A 555 -3.81 -16.47 -8.90
N TRP A 556 -2.74 -15.69 -8.80
CA TRP A 556 -1.49 -15.96 -9.53
C TRP A 556 -0.58 -16.96 -8.80
N GLY A 557 -0.79 -17.19 -7.51
CA GLY A 557 -0.12 -18.22 -6.74
C GLY A 557 -0.74 -19.61 -6.95
N ARG A 558 -0.16 -20.63 -6.32
CA ARG A 558 -0.65 -22.01 -6.30
C ARG A 558 -0.87 -22.49 -4.86
N SER A 559 -1.65 -23.54 -4.66
CA SER A 559 -1.70 -24.21 -3.37
C SER A 559 -0.37 -24.93 -3.09
N LEU A 560 0.18 -24.72 -1.90
CA LEU A 560 1.41 -25.39 -1.43
C LEU A 560 1.16 -26.81 -0.91
N ILE A 561 -0.10 -27.20 -0.77
CA ILE A 561 -0.49 -28.56 -0.32
C ILE A 561 -0.99 -29.43 -1.47
N ASN A 562 -1.21 -28.86 -2.65
CA ASN A 562 -1.71 -29.56 -3.82
C ASN A 562 -0.65 -29.55 -4.93
N ASP A 563 0.04 -30.66 -5.09
CA ASP A 563 1.22 -30.79 -5.94
C ASP A 563 0.93 -30.94 -7.46
N SER A 564 -0.36 -31.00 -7.87
CA SER A 564 -0.72 -31.52 -9.18
C SER A 564 -0.92 -30.50 -10.29
N LEU A 565 -0.96 -29.19 -10.04
CA LEU A 565 -1.55 -28.26 -10.99
C LEU A 565 -0.57 -27.34 -11.74
N ILE A 566 0.54 -26.93 -11.16
CA ILE A 566 1.49 -26.00 -11.80
C ILE A 566 2.91 -26.27 -11.30
N ASN A 567 3.88 -26.31 -12.21
CA ASN A 567 5.28 -26.40 -11.81
C ASN A 567 5.68 -25.21 -10.95
N PRO A 568 6.33 -25.43 -9.78
CA PRO A 568 6.73 -24.39 -8.86
C PRO A 568 7.61 -23.33 -9.53
N PHE A 569 7.30 -22.07 -9.29
CA PHE A 569 8.15 -20.95 -9.70
C PHE A 569 8.07 -19.83 -8.67
N THR A 570 9.04 -18.92 -8.69
CA THR A 570 8.96 -17.65 -7.98
C THR A 570 9.24 -16.50 -8.93
N ILE A 571 8.53 -15.37 -8.73
CA ILE A 571 8.72 -14.18 -9.53
C ILE A 571 8.90 -12.96 -8.64
N ASN A 572 9.94 -12.18 -8.93
CA ASN A 572 10.32 -10.98 -8.19
C ASN A 572 10.76 -9.86 -9.14
N TYR A 573 10.94 -8.66 -8.59
CA TYR A 573 11.55 -7.55 -9.28
C TYR A 573 12.81 -7.10 -8.53
N CYS A 574 13.98 -7.31 -9.12
CA CYS A 574 15.27 -7.03 -8.52
C CYS A 574 16.04 -6.03 -9.38
N GLY A 575 16.41 -4.87 -8.78
CA GLY A 575 17.12 -3.83 -9.50
C GLY A 575 16.30 -3.21 -10.62
N SER A 576 16.53 -3.61 -11.88
CA SER A 576 15.89 -3.06 -13.07
C SER A 576 15.07 -4.07 -13.88
N GLY A 577 14.90 -5.30 -13.41
CA GLY A 577 14.22 -6.36 -14.15
C GLY A 577 13.48 -7.36 -13.28
N TYR A 578 12.69 -8.19 -13.95
CA TYR A 578 12.02 -9.33 -13.34
C TYR A 578 13.00 -10.48 -13.20
N VAL A 579 12.88 -11.22 -12.12
CA VAL A 579 13.66 -12.43 -11.84
C VAL A 579 12.69 -13.56 -11.60
N LEU A 580 12.72 -14.58 -12.44
CA LEU A 580 11.92 -15.78 -12.28
C LEU A 580 12.85 -16.96 -12.00
N GLN A 581 12.53 -17.74 -10.97
CA GLN A 581 13.16 -19.00 -10.66
C GLN A 581 12.18 -20.13 -11.00
N ARG A 582 12.63 -21.12 -11.75
CA ARG A 582 11.85 -22.31 -12.07
C ARG A 582 12.78 -23.45 -12.48
N ASP A 583 12.44 -24.66 -12.08
CA ASP A 583 13.23 -25.85 -12.38
C ASP A 583 14.72 -25.66 -11.98
N ASN A 584 15.64 -25.79 -12.90
CA ASN A 584 17.08 -25.67 -12.65
C ASN A 584 17.66 -24.29 -12.99
N TYR A 585 16.82 -23.29 -13.32
CA TYR A 585 17.29 -22.02 -13.84
C TYR A 585 16.64 -20.81 -13.21
N ILE A 586 17.36 -19.69 -13.31
CA ILE A 586 16.89 -18.34 -13.01
C ILE A 586 16.93 -17.55 -14.31
N CYS A 587 15.83 -16.87 -14.64
CA CYS A 587 15.75 -15.95 -15.78
C CYS A 587 15.72 -14.51 -15.27
N PHE A 588 16.58 -13.65 -15.81
CA PHE A 588 16.50 -12.20 -15.65
C PHE A 588 15.91 -11.58 -16.93
N PHE A 589 14.81 -10.85 -16.76
CA PHE A 589 14.02 -10.27 -17.84
C PHE A 589 13.90 -8.75 -17.64
N ASP A 590 14.31 -7.96 -18.63
CA ASP A 590 14.37 -6.48 -18.53
C ASP A 590 13.02 -5.78 -18.71
N GLY A 591 11.99 -6.51 -19.10
CA GLY A 591 10.65 -6.02 -19.42
C GLY A 591 10.34 -6.12 -20.92
N GLU A 592 11.31 -6.49 -21.75
CA GLU A 592 11.16 -6.72 -23.18
C GLU A 592 11.58 -8.14 -23.56
N LYS A 593 12.75 -8.58 -23.05
CA LYS A 593 13.34 -9.89 -23.35
C LYS A 593 14.17 -10.41 -22.18
N ALA A 594 14.45 -11.71 -22.17
CA ALA A 594 15.45 -12.27 -21.28
C ALA A 594 16.83 -11.71 -21.64
N THR A 595 17.56 -11.25 -20.64
CA THR A 595 18.93 -10.71 -20.76
C THR A 595 19.95 -11.58 -20.04
N GLY A 596 19.48 -12.59 -19.29
CA GLY A 596 20.35 -13.56 -18.64
C GLY A 596 19.58 -14.79 -18.16
N PHE A 597 20.26 -15.93 -18.30
CA PHE A 597 19.89 -17.18 -17.66
C PHE A 597 21.02 -17.64 -16.76
N TYR A 598 20.68 -18.20 -15.61
CA TYR A 598 21.62 -18.60 -14.57
C TYR A 598 21.21 -19.94 -13.99
N ASP A 599 22.18 -20.69 -13.48
CA ASP A 599 21.89 -21.91 -12.71
C ASP A 599 21.08 -21.56 -11.45
N ILE A 600 20.17 -22.44 -11.04
CA ILE A 600 19.29 -22.20 -9.86
C ILE A 600 20.08 -21.92 -8.56
N ASN A 601 21.33 -22.39 -8.48
CA ASN A 601 22.21 -22.18 -7.33
C ASN A 601 23.03 -20.87 -7.44
N ASP A 602 23.12 -20.26 -8.63
CA ASP A 602 23.77 -18.94 -8.82
C ASP A 602 22.83 -17.80 -8.41
N LYS A 603 22.51 -17.72 -7.11
CA LYS A 603 21.62 -16.70 -6.56
C LYS A 603 22.17 -15.27 -6.66
N ASP A 604 23.44 -15.13 -7.02
CA ASP A 604 24.12 -13.84 -7.21
C ASP A 604 24.10 -13.37 -8.66
N LEU A 605 23.63 -14.21 -9.59
CA LEU A 605 23.49 -13.94 -11.03
C LEU A 605 24.83 -13.60 -11.68
N LYS A 606 25.89 -14.38 -11.39
CA LYS A 606 27.26 -14.12 -11.84
C LYS A 606 27.59 -14.73 -13.19
N ILE A 607 27.13 -15.96 -13.45
CA ILE A 607 27.48 -16.73 -14.64
C ILE A 607 26.29 -16.74 -15.57
N ASN A 608 26.27 -15.81 -16.53
CA ASN A 608 25.19 -15.73 -17.52
C ASN A 608 25.34 -16.83 -18.59
N LEU A 609 24.32 -17.67 -18.69
CA LEU A 609 24.24 -18.79 -19.60
C LEU A 609 23.48 -18.50 -20.92
N ILE A 610 23.21 -17.23 -21.22
CA ILE A 610 22.34 -16.79 -22.32
C ILE A 610 22.85 -17.34 -23.70
N GLU A 611 24.16 -17.41 -23.89
CA GLU A 611 24.77 -17.95 -25.10
C GLU A 611 24.64 -19.48 -25.22
N GLN A 612 24.29 -20.16 -24.12
CA GLN A 612 24.09 -21.59 -23.99
C GLN A 612 22.61 -21.96 -23.80
N SER A 613 21.69 -21.05 -24.23
CA SER A 613 20.25 -21.20 -23.97
C SER A 613 19.74 -22.55 -24.54
N ASN A 614 18.72 -23.05 -23.85
CA ASN A 614 18.04 -24.30 -24.19
C ASN A 614 16.52 -24.14 -24.05
N SER A 615 15.75 -25.14 -24.43
CA SER A 615 14.29 -25.08 -24.41
C SER A 615 13.69 -24.85 -23.02
N GLN A 616 14.36 -25.25 -21.93
CA GLN A 616 13.92 -24.96 -20.58
C GLN A 616 14.07 -23.45 -20.26
N MET A 617 15.22 -22.86 -20.64
CA MET A 617 15.47 -21.41 -20.47
C MET A 617 14.49 -20.58 -21.29
N ASP A 618 14.20 -20.96 -22.54
CA ASP A 618 13.20 -20.28 -23.37
C ASP A 618 11.80 -20.34 -22.74
N THR A 619 11.47 -21.45 -22.07
CA THR A 619 10.22 -21.59 -21.33
C THR A 619 10.12 -20.58 -20.18
N LEU A 620 11.22 -20.27 -19.46
CA LEU A 620 11.19 -19.28 -18.38
C LEU A 620 10.82 -17.89 -18.91
N GLU A 621 11.32 -17.48 -20.07
CA GLU A 621 10.94 -16.20 -20.68
C GLU A 621 9.45 -16.16 -21.03
N ILE A 622 8.91 -17.26 -21.57
CA ILE A 622 7.47 -17.37 -21.86
C ILE A 622 6.64 -17.25 -20.57
N VAL A 623 7.05 -17.93 -19.49
CA VAL A 623 6.36 -17.86 -18.19
C VAL A 623 6.36 -16.43 -17.63
N ILE A 624 7.50 -15.72 -17.67
CA ILE A 624 7.57 -14.32 -17.25
C ILE A 624 6.62 -13.46 -18.09
N LYS A 625 6.66 -13.57 -19.40
CA LYS A 625 5.80 -12.80 -20.30
C LYS A 625 4.32 -13.09 -20.07
N ALA A 626 3.96 -14.35 -19.85
CA ALA A 626 2.60 -14.77 -19.54
C ALA A 626 2.12 -14.16 -18.21
N PHE A 627 2.96 -14.25 -17.16
CA PHE A 627 2.65 -13.69 -15.86
C PHE A 627 2.49 -12.17 -15.92
N VAL A 628 3.49 -11.47 -16.45
CA VAL A 628 3.53 -10.00 -16.48
C VAL A 628 2.40 -9.45 -17.35
N LYS A 629 2.06 -10.13 -18.47
CA LYS A 629 0.94 -9.76 -19.32
C LYS A 629 -0.39 -9.88 -18.58
N ASP A 630 -0.72 -11.04 -18.02
CA ASP A 630 -1.98 -11.26 -17.32
C ASP A 630 -2.09 -10.35 -16.08
N PHE A 631 -0.98 -10.13 -15.35
CA PHE A 631 -0.91 -9.23 -14.22
C PHE A 631 -1.31 -7.78 -14.58
N TYR A 632 -0.66 -7.20 -15.59
CA TYR A 632 -0.98 -5.83 -15.99
C TYR A 632 -2.35 -5.72 -16.67
N ASP A 633 -2.73 -6.68 -17.51
CA ASP A 633 -4.03 -6.68 -18.17
C ASP A 633 -5.17 -6.71 -17.13
N ARG A 634 -5.12 -7.62 -16.15
CA ARG A 634 -6.17 -7.70 -15.10
C ARG A 634 -6.22 -6.46 -14.22
N ILE A 635 -5.09 -5.88 -13.85
CA ILE A 635 -5.06 -4.66 -13.03
C ILE A 635 -5.66 -3.48 -13.81
N VAL A 636 -5.24 -3.28 -15.05
CA VAL A 636 -5.68 -2.15 -15.89
C VAL A 636 -7.15 -2.30 -16.27
N ASP A 637 -7.63 -3.53 -16.54
CA ASP A 637 -9.02 -3.84 -16.85
C ASP A 637 -9.94 -3.88 -15.64
N LYS A 638 -9.38 -3.65 -14.43
CA LYS A 638 -10.11 -3.75 -13.16
C LYS A 638 -10.78 -5.13 -12.99
N ASN A 639 -10.05 -6.17 -13.34
CA ASN A 639 -10.53 -7.56 -13.34
C ASN A 639 -9.83 -8.39 -12.23
N LEU A 640 -9.77 -7.82 -11.01
CA LEU A 640 -9.23 -8.48 -9.81
C LEU A 640 -10.33 -9.04 -8.90
N GLY A 641 -11.58 -8.76 -9.19
CA GLY A 641 -12.73 -9.29 -8.47
C GLY A 641 -13.00 -10.76 -8.78
N LYS A 642 -14.10 -11.26 -8.23
CA LYS A 642 -14.56 -12.65 -8.41
C LYS A 642 -14.69 -13.00 -9.89
N PRO A 643 -14.22 -14.20 -10.33
CA PRO A 643 -14.38 -14.64 -11.71
C PRO A 643 -15.84 -14.61 -12.14
N LYS A 644 -16.10 -13.99 -13.29
CA LYS A 644 -17.46 -14.02 -13.86
C LYS A 644 -17.77 -15.45 -14.35
N LYS A 645 -18.93 -15.97 -13.96
CA LYS A 645 -19.42 -17.27 -14.41
C LYS A 645 -19.61 -17.30 -15.93
#